data_3a2780f037b3aa230c396b01083bb70d
#
_entry.id   3a2780f037b3aa230c396b01083bb70d
#
_cell.length_a   1.000
_cell.length_b   1.000
_cell.length_c   1.000
_cell.angle_alpha   90.00
_cell.angle_beta   90.00
_cell.angle_gamma   90.00
#
_symmetry.space_group_name_H-M   'P 1'
#
loop_
_entity.id
_entity.type
_entity.pdbx_description
1 polymer ?
#
loop_
_entity_poly.entity_id
_entity_poly.type
_entity_poly.pdbx_seq_one_letter_code
_entity_poly.pdbx_strand_id
1 'polypeptide(L)'
;MQLEKAKETKQDMERCRLLAQRIAEELAPATAAVLNAETPALEKALHRAGVDANPFTVAARQADLLVVEDPAWVEMPAQLPGQVLLVFTGSNVAEGWAEELARRGYYRDFRWRSRGRAQQSALYCTVQPATAEMIAGYEKELDLLRDRMVRAERTCNEEAALIERLRSDLSLSRSHAQNLEKTLNEVTSSTFWKLTWPMRYVVSKSRQIWHTFPLFVLLGELRRDGISGVREHARARREYAALFPGNLLRADRFAPVELLVRQANDQPAGPKISIVVPLYNTPLDFLDEMLDSVVNQTYKNWELCCVDAGKDEAVGQHVQARAKADARIRYQKLEKNELIPGNTNRGFEMATGEYIALLDHDDLLHPCALWYAARAIAEQKADFVYTDEATFEGKPEHVVLYHFKPDFMLDNLRSNNYICHLTVFSRALMERAGGGERMEYNGSQDYELFLRLTEQAEKIVHIPHALYYWRSSPGSTAADISAKTYCIDAGIAALKAHYARCGIAVDDVALIPGTPGYYKTDYTIQHPGRVSILIPTCDHIRDLELCVDSIYARTTYPDFELILIENNSKQPETFRAYERMQKEHPDNLKVVTWEGKGFNYSALNNFGEQYATGEYLLLLNNDTEVITPNWLEEMVMYAQQKRVGCVGAKLLYPDDTIQHAGIGFGIGGVAGHLHKYFPAASDGYMGRLNYVQDVYGDTAACLLIRREIYDEMNGLDESYAVAFNDVDFCVRVREAGYTNVFTPFAQLYHYESKSRGTEDNPEKQKRFQGEVLRFQARWGDLLAAGDPCTNPNFDIQREDFTLKILPLE
;
A
#
# COMPACT_ATOMS: atom_id res chain seq x y z
N MET A 1 -6.82 51.49 35.88
CA MET A 1 -8.16 51.05 36.32
C MET A 1 -9.32 51.67 35.53
N GLN A 2 -9.56 52.96 35.49
CA GLN A 2 -10.66 53.55 34.65
C GLN A 2 -10.42 53.37 33.12
N LEU A 3 -9.20 53.47 32.64
CA LEU A 3 -8.85 53.26 31.24
C LEU A 3 -8.89 51.75 30.82
N GLU A 4 -8.63 50.82 31.74
CA GLU A 4 -8.75 49.36 31.50
C GLU A 4 -10.22 48.96 31.48
N LYS A 5 -11.05 49.42 32.43
CA LYS A 5 -12.51 49.20 32.37
C LYS A 5 -13.15 49.77 31.10
N ALA A 6 -12.70 50.93 30.61
CA ALA A 6 -13.20 51.52 29.36
C ALA A 6 -12.75 50.72 28.11
N LYS A 7 -11.58 50.10 28.15
CA LYS A 7 -11.11 49.18 27.08
C LYS A 7 -11.85 47.86 27.09
N GLU A 8 -12.09 47.26 28.26
CA GLU A 8 -12.90 46.02 28.40
C GLU A 8 -14.33 46.27 27.88
N THR A 9 -15.00 47.34 28.31
CA THR A 9 -16.35 47.66 27.84
C THR A 9 -16.41 47.89 26.32
N LYS A 10 -15.37 48.45 25.71
CA LYS A 10 -15.30 48.64 24.25
C LYS A 10 -15.08 47.32 23.50
N GLN A 11 -14.30 46.42 24.08
CA GLN A 11 -14.07 45.11 23.55
C GLN A 11 -15.33 44.22 23.61
N ASP A 12 -16.08 44.30 24.71
CA ASP A 12 -17.34 43.56 24.88
C ASP A 12 -18.43 44.05 23.94
N MET A 13 -18.54 45.37 23.75
CA MET A 13 -19.46 45.94 22.76
C MET A 13 -19.15 45.52 21.33
N GLU A 14 -17.87 45.45 20.96
CA GLU A 14 -17.46 44.95 19.63
C GLU A 14 -17.75 43.46 19.45
N ARG A 15 -17.56 42.63 20.49
CA ARG A 15 -17.94 41.23 20.51
C ARG A 15 -19.44 41.04 20.30
N CYS A 16 -20.27 41.78 21.06
CA CYS A 16 -21.73 41.74 20.89
C CYS A 16 -22.16 42.17 19.49
N ARG A 17 -21.49 43.13 18.89
CA ARG A 17 -21.77 43.59 17.52
C ARG A 17 -21.47 42.52 16.49
N LEU A 18 -20.32 41.86 16.59
CA LEU A 18 -19.91 40.80 15.66
C LEU A 18 -20.81 39.56 15.79
N LEU A 19 -21.20 39.21 17.03
CA LEU A 19 -22.12 38.10 17.28
C LEU A 19 -23.52 38.40 16.74
N ALA A 20 -24.03 39.61 16.98
CA ALA A 20 -25.34 40.02 16.50
C ALA A 20 -25.41 40.05 14.97
N GLN A 21 -24.36 40.56 14.31
CA GLN A 21 -24.25 40.53 12.86
C GLN A 21 -24.27 39.10 12.31
N ARG A 22 -23.55 38.19 12.93
CA ARG A 22 -23.51 36.80 12.58
C ARG A 22 -24.85 36.08 12.77
N ILE A 23 -25.55 36.38 13.88
CA ILE A 23 -26.91 35.87 14.14
C ILE A 23 -27.86 36.31 13.02
N ALA A 24 -27.79 37.58 12.64
CA ALA A 24 -28.63 38.11 11.57
C ALA A 24 -28.30 37.48 10.20
N GLU A 25 -27.03 37.29 9.88
CA GLU A 25 -26.58 36.75 8.60
C GLU A 25 -26.76 35.21 8.47
N GLU A 26 -26.43 34.43 9.52
CA GLU A 26 -26.39 32.96 9.44
C GLU A 26 -27.72 32.33 9.89
N LEU A 27 -28.45 32.89 10.85
CA LEU A 27 -29.69 32.33 11.37
C LEU A 27 -30.95 33.09 10.87
N ALA A 28 -30.78 34.34 10.47
CA ALA A 28 -31.85 35.20 9.93
C ALA A 28 -33.18 35.12 10.69
N PRO A 29 -33.22 35.13 12.04
CA PRO A 29 -34.47 35.05 12.77
C PRO A 29 -35.23 36.38 12.61
N ALA A 30 -36.57 36.31 12.43
CA ALA A 30 -37.39 37.55 12.44
C ALA A 30 -37.49 38.15 13.85
N THR A 31 -37.56 37.30 14.85
CA THR A 31 -37.61 37.68 16.25
C THR A 31 -36.64 36.86 17.11
N ALA A 32 -36.00 37.45 18.08
CA ALA A 32 -35.12 36.80 19.05
C ALA A 32 -35.50 37.22 20.49
N ALA A 33 -35.49 36.29 21.42
CA ALA A 33 -35.56 36.57 22.84
C ALA A 33 -34.16 36.40 23.45
N VAL A 34 -33.70 37.39 24.23
CA VAL A 34 -32.41 37.35 24.89
C VAL A 34 -32.61 37.12 26.39
N LEU A 35 -32.04 36.04 26.87
CA LEU A 35 -32.06 35.70 28.29
C LEU A 35 -30.64 35.94 28.83
N ASN A 36 -30.49 37.02 29.58
CA ASN A 36 -29.22 37.47 30.15
C ASN A 36 -29.39 37.95 31.60
N ALA A 37 -28.38 37.70 32.42
CA ALA A 37 -28.42 38.09 33.83
C ALA A 37 -28.08 39.56 34.06
N GLU A 38 -27.25 40.24 33.21
CA GLU A 38 -26.65 41.50 33.67
C GLU A 38 -26.49 42.65 32.64
N THR A 39 -26.51 42.45 31.31
CA THR A 39 -26.26 43.54 30.36
C THR A 39 -27.10 43.51 29.08
N PRO A 40 -27.76 44.64 28.72
CA PRO A 40 -28.55 44.74 27.48
C PRO A 40 -27.71 44.98 26.21
N ALA A 41 -26.41 44.69 26.25
CA ALA A 41 -25.50 45.00 25.14
C ALA A 41 -25.79 44.20 23.88
N LEU A 42 -26.06 42.90 24.01
CA LEU A 42 -26.35 41.99 22.88
C LEU A 42 -27.74 42.29 22.28
N GLU A 43 -28.74 42.53 23.11
CA GLU A 43 -30.08 42.96 22.66
C GLU A 43 -30.04 44.20 21.77
N LYS A 44 -29.34 45.24 22.24
CA LYS A 44 -29.12 46.47 21.45
C LYS A 44 -28.32 46.23 20.16
N ALA A 45 -27.39 45.28 20.17
CA ALA A 45 -26.61 44.94 18.99
C ALA A 45 -27.45 44.15 17.96
N LEU A 46 -28.34 43.25 18.41
CA LEU A 46 -29.27 42.54 17.55
C LEU A 46 -30.28 43.52 16.88
N HIS A 47 -30.84 44.43 17.62
CA HIS A 47 -31.71 45.48 17.03
C HIS A 47 -30.97 46.31 15.96
N ARG A 48 -29.71 46.64 16.17
CA ARG A 48 -28.89 47.32 15.16
C ARG A 48 -28.56 46.46 13.94
N ALA A 49 -28.53 45.15 14.11
CA ALA A 49 -28.35 44.20 13.01
C ALA A 49 -29.67 43.87 12.30
N GLY A 50 -30.80 44.47 12.67
CA GLY A 50 -32.08 44.27 12.01
C GLY A 50 -32.92 43.12 12.58
N VAL A 51 -32.56 42.55 13.72
CA VAL A 51 -33.29 41.47 14.40
C VAL A 51 -34.15 42.12 15.51
N ASP A 52 -35.43 41.82 15.53
CA ASP A 52 -36.35 42.29 16.60
C ASP A 52 -36.06 41.47 17.88
N ALA A 53 -35.19 41.99 18.74
CA ALA A 53 -34.71 41.31 19.93
C ALA A 53 -35.31 41.95 21.18
N ASN A 54 -35.92 41.14 22.03
CA ASN A 54 -36.57 41.60 23.26
C ASN A 54 -36.05 40.81 24.47
N PRO A 55 -36.05 41.43 25.70
CA PRO A 55 -35.76 40.66 26.90
C PRO A 55 -36.72 39.50 27.07
N PHE A 56 -36.21 38.36 27.59
CA PHE A 56 -37.05 37.20 27.79
C PHE A 56 -38.19 37.49 28.79
N THR A 57 -39.41 37.62 28.28
CA THR A 57 -40.65 37.78 29.03
C THR A 57 -41.61 36.66 28.70
N VAL A 58 -42.77 36.59 29.36
CA VAL A 58 -43.80 35.58 29.06
C VAL A 58 -44.23 35.64 27.57
N ALA A 59 -44.12 36.82 26.93
CA ALA A 59 -44.46 37.02 25.51
C ALA A 59 -43.35 36.47 24.57
N ALA A 60 -42.12 36.30 25.03
CA ALA A 60 -40.98 35.78 24.22
C ALA A 60 -41.06 34.26 23.92
N ARG A 61 -42.08 33.56 24.38
CA ARG A 61 -42.35 32.13 24.06
C ARG A 61 -42.65 31.91 22.59
N GLN A 62 -42.89 32.96 21.81
CA GLN A 62 -43.18 32.87 20.35
C GLN A 62 -41.99 33.37 19.50
N ALA A 63 -40.83 33.64 20.11
CA ALA A 63 -39.65 34.04 19.36
C ALA A 63 -39.12 32.88 18.49
N ASP A 64 -38.53 33.21 17.37
CA ASP A 64 -37.91 32.22 16.49
C ASP A 64 -36.62 31.65 17.09
N LEU A 65 -35.89 32.49 17.86
CA LEU A 65 -34.58 32.16 18.46
C LEU A 65 -34.53 32.64 19.93
N LEU A 66 -34.10 31.78 20.85
CA LEU A 66 -33.64 32.16 22.18
C LEU A 66 -32.13 32.25 22.24
N VAL A 67 -31.59 33.39 22.62
CA VAL A 67 -30.17 33.60 22.87
C VAL A 67 -29.93 33.64 24.36
N VAL A 68 -29.11 32.72 24.87
CA VAL A 68 -28.78 32.65 26.31
C VAL A 68 -27.31 33.00 26.48
N GLU A 69 -27.06 34.16 27.15
CA GLU A 69 -25.70 34.53 27.55
C GLU A 69 -25.38 33.97 28.94
N ASP A 70 -24.19 33.39 29.07
CA ASP A 70 -23.67 32.80 30.32
C ASP A 70 -24.69 31.89 31.03
N PRO A 71 -25.06 30.77 30.42
CA PRO A 71 -26.15 29.86 30.86
C PRO A 71 -25.98 29.31 32.27
N ALA A 72 -24.75 29.33 32.85
CA ALA A 72 -24.54 28.93 34.23
C ALA A 72 -25.28 29.75 35.29
N TRP A 73 -25.67 30.98 34.97
CA TRP A 73 -26.27 31.93 35.88
C TRP A 73 -27.77 32.16 35.66
N VAL A 74 -28.33 31.38 34.69
CA VAL A 74 -29.71 31.60 34.25
C VAL A 74 -30.51 30.28 34.34
N GLU A 75 -31.68 30.33 34.98
CA GLU A 75 -32.62 29.18 35.01
C GLU A 75 -33.25 28.93 33.64
N MET A 76 -33.33 27.66 33.27
CA MET A 76 -33.92 27.26 32.00
C MET A 76 -35.44 27.39 32.03
N PRO A 77 -36.05 28.15 31.11
CA PRO A 77 -37.50 28.27 31.01
C PRO A 77 -38.18 26.93 30.75
N ALA A 78 -39.44 26.82 31.27
CA ALA A 78 -40.24 25.63 31.06
C ALA A 78 -40.59 25.38 29.58
N GLN A 79 -40.76 26.46 28.80
CA GLN A 79 -41.03 26.38 27.35
C GLN A 79 -39.92 27.13 26.59
N LEU A 80 -39.44 26.53 25.51
CA LEU A 80 -38.37 27.05 24.70
C LEU A 80 -38.79 27.12 23.22
N PRO A 81 -38.25 28.06 22.42
CA PRO A 81 -38.50 28.13 20.99
C PRO A 81 -37.75 26.99 20.26
N GLY A 82 -37.97 26.85 18.96
CA GLY A 82 -37.36 25.81 18.14
C GLY A 82 -35.84 25.91 17.98
N GLN A 83 -35.27 27.07 18.26
CA GLN A 83 -33.80 27.31 18.24
C GLN A 83 -33.34 27.95 19.54
N VAL A 84 -32.25 27.47 20.09
CA VAL A 84 -31.60 28.00 21.30
C VAL A 84 -30.10 28.13 21.04
N LEU A 85 -29.58 29.38 21.15
CA LEU A 85 -28.16 29.68 21.03
C LEU A 85 -27.57 29.94 22.41
N LEU A 86 -26.69 29.07 22.88
CA LEU A 86 -25.93 29.27 24.10
C LEU A 86 -24.64 30.04 23.78
N VAL A 87 -24.39 31.12 24.51
CA VAL A 87 -23.18 31.94 24.40
C VAL A 87 -22.49 31.95 25.76
N PHE A 88 -21.22 31.55 25.83
CA PHE A 88 -20.49 31.36 27.07
C PHE A 88 -19.01 31.69 26.98
N THR A 89 -18.40 32.04 28.12
CA THR A 89 -16.96 32.27 28.28
C THR A 89 -16.38 31.17 29.16
N GLY A 90 -15.62 30.22 28.57
CA GLY A 90 -15.01 29.07 29.27
C GLY A 90 -15.57 27.69 28.89
N SER A 91 -14.86 26.64 29.22
CA SER A 91 -15.13 25.30 28.67
C SER A 91 -16.24 24.50 29.38
N ASN A 92 -16.59 24.81 30.62
CA ASN A 92 -17.45 23.93 31.46
C ASN A 92 -18.81 24.50 31.83
N VAL A 93 -19.16 25.68 31.37
CA VAL A 93 -20.29 26.41 31.90
C VAL A 93 -21.64 26.06 31.27
N ALA A 94 -21.62 25.38 30.11
CA ALA A 94 -22.84 25.07 29.36
C ALA A 94 -23.32 23.60 29.48
N GLU A 95 -22.64 22.75 30.25
CA GLU A 95 -22.97 21.34 30.33
C GLU A 95 -24.38 21.06 30.83
N GLY A 96 -24.81 21.68 31.93
CA GLY A 96 -26.15 21.48 32.48
C GLY A 96 -27.27 21.93 31.53
N TRP A 97 -27.08 22.98 30.75
CA TRP A 97 -28.02 23.41 29.73
C TRP A 97 -28.02 22.47 28.51
N ALA A 98 -26.86 22.02 28.11
CA ALA A 98 -26.72 21.08 26.99
C ALA A 98 -27.42 19.74 27.27
N GLU A 99 -27.24 19.21 28.48
CA GLU A 99 -27.91 17.97 28.92
C GLU A 99 -29.43 18.13 29.02
N GLU A 100 -29.90 19.23 29.55
CA GLU A 100 -31.35 19.49 29.68
C GLU A 100 -32.01 19.77 28.32
N LEU A 101 -31.33 20.48 27.43
CA LEU A 101 -31.79 20.67 26.05
C LEU A 101 -31.88 19.34 25.33
N ALA A 102 -30.88 18.47 25.47
CA ALA A 102 -30.92 17.14 24.88
C ALA A 102 -32.09 16.28 25.42
N ARG A 103 -32.37 16.35 26.76
CA ARG A 103 -33.52 15.67 27.36
C ARG A 103 -34.88 16.20 26.85
N ARG A 104 -34.91 17.46 26.40
CA ARG A 104 -36.10 18.10 25.82
C ARG A 104 -36.22 17.93 24.32
N GLY A 105 -35.35 17.12 23.70
CA GLY A 105 -35.35 16.80 22.27
C GLY A 105 -34.69 17.85 21.38
N TYR A 106 -33.78 18.67 21.93
CA TYR A 106 -32.97 19.60 21.16
C TYR A 106 -31.63 18.97 20.80
N TYR A 107 -31.22 19.15 19.56
CA TYR A 107 -29.98 18.61 19.02
C TYR A 107 -29.04 19.75 18.66
N ARG A 108 -27.76 19.58 18.93
CA ARG A 108 -26.72 20.56 18.61
C ARG A 108 -26.54 20.68 17.09
N ASP A 109 -26.67 21.90 16.57
CA ASP A 109 -26.37 22.16 15.16
C ASP A 109 -24.85 22.38 14.99
N PHE A 110 -24.13 21.38 14.47
CA PHE A 110 -22.71 21.44 14.26
C PHE A 110 -22.26 22.34 13.11
N ARG A 111 -23.16 22.82 12.28
CA ARG A 111 -22.86 23.85 11.28
C ARG A 111 -22.55 25.20 11.93
N TRP A 112 -23.10 25.44 13.12
CA TRP A 112 -22.76 26.61 13.91
C TRP A 112 -21.46 26.40 14.69
N ARG A 113 -20.40 27.10 14.32
CA ARG A 113 -19.08 26.98 14.97
C ARG A 113 -18.71 28.29 15.66
N SER A 114 -18.15 28.21 16.86
CA SER A 114 -17.56 29.35 17.54
C SER A 114 -16.42 29.95 16.74
N ARG A 115 -16.40 31.29 16.60
CA ARG A 115 -15.27 31.99 15.97
C ARG A 115 -14.46 32.69 17.06
N GLY A 116 -13.42 32.06 17.58
CA GLY A 116 -12.51 32.64 18.57
C GLY A 116 -12.45 31.89 19.90
N ARG A 117 -11.33 32.04 20.64
CA ARG A 117 -11.10 31.32 21.91
C ARG A 117 -11.75 32.01 23.14
N ALA A 118 -12.11 33.28 23.03
CA ALA A 118 -12.57 34.06 24.16
C ALA A 118 -14.08 33.99 24.42
N GLN A 119 -14.89 33.65 23.43
CA GLN A 119 -16.32 33.45 23.55
C GLN A 119 -16.76 32.27 22.72
N GLN A 120 -17.38 31.27 23.34
CA GLN A 120 -17.89 30.08 22.67
C GLN A 120 -19.41 30.19 22.52
N SER A 121 -19.96 29.56 21.51
CA SER A 121 -21.39 29.51 21.29
C SER A 121 -21.78 28.15 20.68
N ALA A 122 -22.94 27.64 21.05
CA ALA A 122 -23.51 26.42 20.49
C ALA A 122 -24.99 26.59 20.20
N LEU A 123 -25.41 26.28 18.98
CA LEU A 123 -26.81 26.32 18.55
C LEU A 123 -27.47 24.96 18.77
N TYR A 124 -28.67 24.97 19.33
CA TYR A 124 -29.52 23.81 19.52
C TYR A 124 -30.85 24.00 18.82
N CYS A 125 -31.32 23.00 18.10
CA CYS A 125 -32.55 23.05 17.32
C CYS A 125 -33.43 21.84 17.63
N THR A 126 -34.76 22.01 17.55
CA THR A 126 -35.67 20.90 17.50
C THR A 126 -35.64 20.27 16.12
N VAL A 127 -35.55 18.92 16.06
CA VAL A 127 -35.57 18.15 14.82
C VAL A 127 -36.71 17.17 14.86
N GLN A 128 -37.22 16.80 13.67
CA GLN A 128 -38.24 15.75 13.59
C GLN A 128 -37.67 14.40 14.08
N PRO A 129 -38.51 13.53 14.69
CA PRO A 129 -38.02 12.29 15.33
C PRO A 129 -37.14 11.41 14.44
N ALA A 130 -37.44 11.28 13.15
CA ALA A 130 -36.64 10.49 12.21
C ALA A 130 -35.24 11.04 11.93
N THR A 131 -35.05 12.36 12.11
CA THR A 131 -33.73 13.02 11.96
C THR A 131 -32.95 13.03 13.28
N ALA A 132 -33.63 12.90 14.40
CA ALA A 132 -33.06 12.88 15.74
C ALA A 132 -32.19 11.64 15.98
N GLU A 133 -32.66 10.47 15.58
CA GLU A 133 -31.90 9.21 15.70
C GLU A 133 -30.63 9.23 14.84
N MET A 134 -30.73 9.79 13.64
CA MET A 134 -29.57 9.91 12.73
C MET A 134 -28.52 10.88 13.28
N ILE A 135 -28.95 11.99 13.89
CA ILE A 135 -28.02 12.97 14.52
C ILE A 135 -27.36 12.36 15.76
N ALA A 136 -28.09 11.65 16.59
CA ALA A 136 -27.52 10.95 17.75
C ALA A 136 -26.48 9.87 17.33
N GLY A 137 -26.67 9.22 16.18
CA GLY A 137 -25.70 8.33 15.57
C GLY A 137 -24.39 9.07 15.21
N TYR A 138 -24.52 10.20 14.54
CA TYR A 138 -23.35 11.03 14.16
C TYR A 138 -22.64 11.65 15.37
N GLU A 139 -23.33 12.01 16.45
CA GLU A 139 -22.70 12.49 17.68
C GLU A 139 -21.82 11.43 18.32
N LYS A 140 -22.32 10.19 18.38
CA LYS A 140 -21.54 9.05 18.90
C LYS A 140 -20.31 8.76 18.05
N GLU A 141 -20.40 8.91 16.75
CA GLU A 141 -19.29 8.73 15.80
C GLU A 141 -18.26 9.86 15.92
N LEU A 142 -18.71 11.10 16.13
CA LEU A 142 -17.84 12.25 16.39
C LEU A 142 -17.07 12.14 17.70
N ASP A 143 -17.68 11.64 18.76
CA ASP A 143 -16.99 11.41 20.03
C ASP A 143 -15.96 10.28 19.91
N LEU A 144 -16.27 9.23 19.16
CA LEU A 144 -15.31 8.17 18.83
C LEU A 144 -14.12 8.70 18.01
N LEU A 145 -14.36 9.61 17.07
CA LEU A 145 -13.32 10.27 16.28
C LEU A 145 -12.46 11.21 17.12
N ARG A 146 -13.05 11.93 18.08
CA ARG A 146 -12.30 12.76 19.04
C ARG A 146 -11.40 11.93 19.92
N ASP A 147 -11.88 10.81 20.44
CA ASP A 147 -11.07 9.87 21.22
C ASP A 147 -9.91 9.26 20.41
N ARG A 148 -10.15 9.01 19.11
CA ARG A 148 -9.10 8.57 18.19
C ARG A 148 -8.07 9.68 17.94
N MET A 149 -8.50 10.92 17.76
CA MET A 149 -7.60 12.06 17.60
C MET A 149 -6.70 12.28 18.81
N VAL A 150 -7.26 12.22 20.01
CA VAL A 150 -6.50 12.37 21.26
C VAL A 150 -5.48 11.23 21.43
N ARG A 151 -5.86 10.01 21.05
CA ARG A 151 -4.92 8.87 21.04
C ARG A 151 -3.83 9.03 20.00
N ALA A 152 -4.17 9.49 18.80
CA ALA A 152 -3.19 9.76 17.73
C ALA A 152 -2.21 10.88 18.10
N GLU A 153 -2.67 11.98 18.73
CA GLU A 153 -1.79 13.01 19.27
C GLU A 153 -0.84 12.49 20.34
N ARG A 154 -1.33 11.61 21.21
CA ARG A 154 -0.50 10.98 22.25
C ARG A 154 0.56 10.09 21.62
N THR A 155 0.19 9.25 20.64
CA THR A 155 1.11 8.39 19.91
C THR A 155 2.15 9.22 19.15
N CYS A 156 1.75 10.30 18.50
CA CYS A 156 2.66 11.21 17.78
C CYS A 156 3.69 11.87 18.72
N ASN A 157 3.28 12.21 19.95
CA ASN A 157 4.20 12.76 20.96
C ASN A 157 5.16 11.70 21.50
N GLU A 158 4.71 10.46 21.66
CA GLU A 158 5.54 9.31 22.07
C GLU A 158 6.55 8.96 20.97
N GLU A 159 6.14 9.00 19.71
CA GLU A 159 7.02 8.82 18.54
C GLU A 159 8.05 9.95 18.39
N ALA A 160 7.67 11.20 18.60
CA ALA A 160 8.59 12.33 18.61
C ALA A 160 9.69 12.18 19.69
N ALA A 161 9.31 11.71 20.88
CA ALA A 161 10.26 11.42 21.96
C ALA A 161 11.17 10.23 21.62
N LEU A 162 10.67 9.22 20.89
CA LEU A 162 11.45 8.10 20.41
C LEU A 162 12.44 8.53 19.32
N ILE A 163 12.02 9.39 18.40
CA ILE A 163 12.89 9.96 17.36
C ILE A 163 14.05 10.73 17.98
N GLU A 164 13.80 11.52 19.01
CA GLU A 164 14.89 12.24 19.72
C GLU A 164 15.85 11.28 20.44
N ARG A 165 15.35 10.20 21.06
CA ARG A 165 16.21 9.15 21.62
C ARG A 165 17.06 8.46 20.54
N LEU A 166 16.44 8.06 19.43
CA LEU A 166 17.15 7.44 18.30
C LEU A 166 18.19 8.36 17.66
N ARG A 167 17.94 9.66 17.61
CA ARG A 167 18.93 10.66 17.16
C ARG A 167 20.12 10.73 18.12
N SER A 168 19.86 10.69 19.42
CA SER A 168 20.91 10.66 20.46
C SER A 168 21.75 9.38 20.34
N ASP A 169 21.10 8.21 20.25
CA ASP A 169 21.77 6.92 20.10
C ASP A 169 22.57 6.83 18.79
N LEU A 170 22.06 7.39 17.71
CA LEU A 170 22.77 7.50 16.43
C LEU A 170 24.01 8.38 16.54
N SER A 171 23.94 9.48 17.29
CA SER A 171 25.10 10.37 17.52
C SER A 171 26.20 9.67 18.31
N LEU A 172 25.82 8.92 19.35
CA LEU A 172 26.70 8.07 20.15
C LEU A 172 27.34 6.96 19.30
N SER A 173 26.55 6.28 18.48
CA SER A 173 27.01 5.24 17.57
C SER A 173 27.99 5.76 16.51
N ARG A 174 27.74 6.98 15.99
CA ARG A 174 28.67 7.66 15.07
C ARG A 174 30.00 7.99 15.73
N SER A 175 29.98 8.45 16.97
CA SER A 175 31.20 8.71 17.75
C SER A 175 31.99 7.43 18.01
N HIS A 176 31.32 6.33 18.36
CA HIS A 176 31.95 5.00 18.51
C HIS A 176 32.53 4.50 17.19
N ALA A 177 31.84 4.67 16.06
CA ALA A 177 32.32 4.26 14.74
C ALA A 177 33.58 5.05 14.33
N GLN A 178 33.64 6.34 14.61
CA GLN A 178 34.83 7.18 14.34
C GLN A 178 36.01 6.76 15.21
N ASN A 179 35.79 6.44 16.49
CA ASN A 179 36.85 5.92 17.37
C ASN A 179 37.35 4.54 16.92
N LEU A 180 36.46 3.63 16.49
CA LEU A 180 36.83 2.33 15.94
C LEU A 180 37.63 2.47 14.61
N GLU A 181 37.23 3.41 13.75
CA GLU A 181 37.93 3.69 12.50
C GLU A 181 39.37 4.23 12.76
N LYS A 182 39.52 5.09 13.77
CA LYS A 182 40.82 5.58 14.21
C LYS A 182 41.70 4.44 14.75
N THR A 183 41.14 3.60 15.63
CA THR A 183 41.85 2.43 16.19
C THR A 183 42.22 1.41 15.10
N LEU A 184 41.34 1.19 14.13
CA LEU A 184 41.57 0.29 12.99
C LEU A 184 42.74 0.81 12.12
N ASN A 185 42.79 2.12 11.86
CA ASN A 185 43.87 2.76 11.11
C ASN A 185 45.19 2.68 11.85
N GLU A 186 45.19 2.84 13.18
CA GLU A 186 46.39 2.68 14.01
C GLU A 186 46.91 1.23 13.99
N VAL A 187 46.02 0.23 14.10
CA VAL A 187 46.39 -1.19 14.04
C VAL A 187 46.88 -1.58 12.64
N THR A 188 46.19 -1.16 11.56
CA THR A 188 46.54 -1.55 10.20
C THR A 188 47.83 -0.86 9.67
N SER A 189 48.16 0.27 10.24
CA SER A 189 49.44 0.97 9.93
C SER A 189 50.64 0.42 10.70
N SER A 190 50.39 -0.39 11.74
CA SER A 190 51.45 -0.90 12.62
C SER A 190 52.39 -1.88 11.92
N THR A 191 53.67 -1.85 12.34
CA THR A 191 54.72 -2.75 11.81
C THR A 191 54.37 -4.23 12.06
N PHE A 192 53.71 -4.53 13.16
CA PHE A 192 53.24 -5.86 13.51
C PHE A 192 52.19 -6.40 12.53
N TRP A 193 51.29 -5.54 12.07
CA TRP A 193 50.27 -5.91 11.09
C TRP A 193 50.86 -6.24 9.72
N LYS A 194 51.93 -5.57 9.34
CA LYS A 194 52.67 -5.82 8.08
C LYS A 194 53.50 -7.08 8.17
N LEU A 195 54.11 -7.42 9.32
CA LEU A 195 54.92 -8.62 9.54
C LEU A 195 54.10 -9.91 9.60
N THR A 196 52.85 -9.87 9.99
CA THR A 196 51.96 -11.04 10.08
C THR A 196 51.21 -11.38 8.77
N TRP A 197 51.46 -10.65 7.69
CA TRP A 197 50.84 -10.89 6.38
C TRP A 197 51.03 -12.32 5.83
N PRO A 198 52.20 -12.99 5.93
CA PRO A 198 52.36 -14.36 5.43
C PRO A 198 51.57 -15.40 6.20
N MET A 199 51.41 -15.24 7.51
CA MET A 199 50.61 -16.17 8.33
C MET A 199 49.11 -16.08 7.98
N ARG A 200 48.61 -14.91 7.65
CA ARG A 200 47.21 -14.68 7.24
C ARG A 200 46.90 -15.29 5.88
N TYR A 201 47.89 -15.40 4.98
CA TYR A 201 47.74 -16.07 3.70
C TYR A 201 47.53 -17.60 3.86
N VAL A 202 48.17 -18.24 4.85
CA VAL A 202 47.98 -19.69 5.13
C VAL A 202 46.61 -19.96 5.73
N VAL A 203 46.07 -19.07 6.55
CA VAL A 203 44.73 -19.18 7.15
C VAL A 203 43.60 -18.98 6.11
N SER A 204 43.87 -18.29 5.00
CA SER A 204 42.86 -18.10 3.93
C SER A 204 42.56 -19.37 3.14
N LYS A 205 43.42 -20.41 3.23
CA LYS A 205 43.20 -21.71 2.58
C LYS A 205 42.32 -22.70 3.34
N SER A 206 41.98 -22.43 4.61
CA SER A 206 41.07 -23.29 5.41
C SER A 206 39.62 -22.79 5.33
N ARG A 207 39.14 -22.58 4.13
CA ARG A 207 37.90 -21.89 3.77
C ARG A 207 36.56 -22.56 4.18
N GLN A 208 36.55 -23.76 4.74
CA GLN A 208 35.30 -24.52 5.02
C GLN A 208 34.73 -24.37 6.44
N ILE A 209 35.43 -23.74 7.38
CA ILE A 209 34.98 -23.58 8.78
C ILE A 209 34.47 -22.16 9.08
N TRP A 210 34.61 -21.21 8.14
CA TRP A 210 34.49 -19.78 8.40
C TRP A 210 33.14 -19.15 8.06
N HIS A 211 32.23 -19.88 7.47
CA HIS A 211 30.92 -19.31 7.02
C HIS A 211 29.84 -19.19 8.11
N THR A 212 30.14 -19.58 9.36
CA THR A 212 29.14 -19.61 10.45
C THR A 212 29.23 -18.45 11.44
N PHE A 213 30.10 -17.46 11.25
CA PHE A 213 30.21 -16.33 12.18
C PHE A 213 29.68 -15.04 11.54
N PRO A 214 28.79 -14.26 12.23
CA PRO A 214 28.19 -13.01 11.70
C PRO A 214 29.21 -11.98 11.22
N LEU A 215 30.41 -11.97 11.80
CA LEU A 215 31.51 -11.08 11.44
C LEU A 215 32.07 -11.37 10.02
N PHE A 216 31.95 -12.58 9.51
CA PHE A 216 32.46 -12.98 8.20
C PHE A 216 31.46 -12.79 7.08
N VAL A 217 30.17 -12.84 7.37
CA VAL A 217 29.11 -12.40 6.46
C VAL A 217 29.31 -10.90 6.19
N LEU A 218 29.53 -10.12 7.24
CA LEU A 218 29.81 -8.67 7.15
C LEU A 218 31.11 -8.38 6.35
N LEU A 219 32.17 -9.19 6.54
CA LEU A 219 33.41 -9.06 5.77
C LEU A 219 33.29 -9.53 4.32
N GLY A 220 32.39 -10.47 4.05
CA GLY A 220 32.02 -10.91 2.70
C GLY A 220 31.24 -9.83 1.93
N GLU A 221 30.32 -9.18 2.59
CA GLU A 221 29.56 -8.03 2.06
C GLU A 221 30.48 -6.82 1.82
N LEU A 222 31.37 -6.50 2.78
CA LEU A 222 32.38 -5.46 2.64
C LEU A 222 33.33 -5.69 1.43
N ARG A 223 33.56 -6.91 1.07
CA ARG A 223 34.46 -7.28 -0.04
C ARG A 223 33.76 -7.27 -1.41
N ARG A 224 32.44 -7.55 -1.45
CA ARG A 224 31.64 -7.52 -2.69
C ARG A 224 31.19 -6.10 -3.03
N ASP A 225 30.68 -5.37 -2.05
CA ASP A 225 29.88 -4.17 -2.28
C ASP A 225 30.51 -2.91 -1.66
N GLY A 226 31.68 -3.04 -1.02
CA GLY A 226 32.35 -1.95 -0.35
C GLY A 226 31.63 -1.48 0.93
N ILE A 227 32.16 -0.42 1.56
CA ILE A 227 31.59 0.16 2.78
C ILE A 227 30.21 0.80 2.52
N SER A 228 29.97 1.29 1.30
CA SER A 228 28.68 1.86 0.89
C SER A 228 27.60 0.77 0.80
N GLY A 229 27.88 -0.35 0.16
CA GLY A 229 26.92 -1.46 0.04
C GLY A 229 26.55 -2.06 1.40
N VAL A 230 27.54 -2.27 2.30
CA VAL A 230 27.24 -2.74 3.66
C VAL A 230 26.39 -1.74 4.46
N ARG A 231 26.63 -0.44 4.26
CA ARG A 231 25.79 0.60 4.88
C ARG A 231 24.39 0.63 4.30
N GLU A 232 24.22 0.44 3.00
CA GLU A 232 22.93 0.35 2.31
C GLU A 232 22.15 -0.90 2.75
N HIS A 233 22.78 -2.07 2.78
CA HIS A 233 22.15 -3.31 3.28
C HIS A 233 21.77 -3.20 4.77
N ALA A 234 22.63 -2.62 5.61
CA ALA A 234 22.33 -2.41 7.02
C ALA A 234 21.23 -1.34 7.23
N ARG A 235 21.14 -0.35 6.32
CA ARG A 235 20.10 0.67 6.32
C ARG A 235 18.78 0.06 5.85
N ALA A 236 18.77 -0.67 4.74
CA ALA A 236 17.62 -1.39 4.25
C ALA A 236 17.06 -2.38 5.29
N ARG A 237 17.94 -3.17 5.97
CA ARG A 237 17.52 -4.04 7.07
C ARG A 237 16.94 -3.29 8.27
N ARG A 238 17.44 -2.08 8.59
CA ARG A 238 16.89 -1.26 9.67
C ARG A 238 15.59 -0.57 9.29
N GLU A 239 15.49 -0.08 8.07
CA GLU A 239 14.26 0.51 7.53
C GLU A 239 13.18 -0.58 7.40
N TYR A 240 13.55 -1.78 6.96
CA TYR A 240 12.66 -2.94 6.93
C TYR A 240 12.24 -3.40 8.32
N ALA A 241 13.15 -3.43 9.30
CA ALA A 241 12.82 -3.74 10.69
C ALA A 241 12.03 -2.63 11.40
N ALA A 242 12.14 -1.37 10.94
CA ALA A 242 11.37 -0.25 11.46
C ALA A 242 9.92 -0.26 10.93
N LEU A 243 9.69 -0.85 9.75
CA LEU A 243 8.34 -1.09 9.22
C LEU A 243 7.56 -2.13 10.04
N PHE A 244 8.26 -2.96 10.83
CA PHE A 244 7.68 -4.03 11.64
C PHE A 244 8.05 -3.88 13.13
N PRO A 245 7.53 -2.89 13.86
CA PRO A 245 7.78 -2.77 15.29
C PRO A 245 7.31 -4.06 16.01
N GLY A 246 8.15 -4.65 16.85
CA GLY A 246 7.92 -5.96 17.51
C GLY A 246 6.62 -6.08 18.32
N ASN A 247 5.93 -4.97 18.59
CA ASN A 247 4.62 -4.96 19.25
C ASN A 247 3.46 -5.27 18.28
N LEU A 248 3.61 -4.99 16.97
CA LEU A 248 2.65 -5.33 15.90
C LEU A 248 2.64 -6.85 15.66
N LEU A 249 3.78 -7.50 15.82
CA LEU A 249 3.97 -8.93 15.63
C LEU A 249 3.22 -9.78 16.66
N ARG A 250 2.76 -9.21 17.78
CA ARG A 250 2.06 -9.94 18.85
C ARG A 250 0.54 -10.07 18.66
N ALA A 251 -0.08 -9.21 17.87
CA ALA A 251 -1.55 -9.15 17.76
C ALA A 251 -2.16 -10.29 16.92
N ASP A 252 -1.42 -10.78 15.90
CA ASP A 252 -1.93 -11.80 14.96
C ASP A 252 -1.62 -13.25 15.36
N ARG A 253 -0.98 -13.47 16.51
CA ARG A 253 -0.33 -14.74 16.80
C ARG A 253 -1.23 -15.91 17.07
N PHE A 254 -2.30 -15.65 17.80
CA PHE A 254 -3.22 -16.69 18.20
C PHE A 254 -4.62 -16.18 18.02
N ALA A 255 -5.38 -16.88 17.23
CA ALA A 255 -6.80 -16.65 17.15
C ALA A 255 -7.38 -16.64 18.57
N PRO A 256 -8.27 -15.70 18.91
CA PRO A 256 -8.98 -15.72 20.18
C PRO A 256 -9.61 -17.08 20.42
N VAL A 257 -9.59 -17.57 21.67
CA VAL A 257 -10.14 -18.89 22.01
C VAL A 257 -11.60 -19.01 21.55
N GLU A 258 -12.34 -17.91 21.64
CA GLU A 258 -13.72 -17.79 21.17
C GLU A 258 -13.84 -18.07 19.67
N LEU A 259 -12.91 -17.58 18.85
CA LEU A 259 -12.87 -17.86 17.42
C LEU A 259 -12.60 -19.35 17.16
N LEU A 260 -11.64 -19.94 17.84
CA LEU A 260 -11.32 -21.38 17.70
C LEU A 260 -12.51 -22.26 18.07
N VAL A 261 -13.20 -21.95 19.17
CA VAL A 261 -14.40 -22.65 19.62
C VAL A 261 -15.54 -22.46 18.60
N ARG A 262 -15.75 -21.25 18.11
CA ARG A 262 -16.76 -20.96 17.08
C ARG A 262 -16.50 -21.78 15.82
N GLN A 263 -15.28 -21.72 15.27
CA GLN A 263 -14.90 -22.46 14.07
C GLN A 263 -14.97 -23.99 14.25
N ALA A 264 -14.60 -24.50 15.42
CA ALA A 264 -14.71 -25.93 15.71
C ALA A 264 -16.18 -26.41 15.70
N ASN A 265 -17.12 -25.54 16.07
CA ASN A 265 -18.54 -25.83 16.08
C ASN A 265 -19.26 -25.52 14.76
N ASP A 266 -18.78 -24.49 14.03
CA ASP A 266 -19.35 -24.05 12.78
C ASP A 266 -18.43 -24.50 11.61
N GLN A 267 -18.62 -25.75 11.20
CA GLN A 267 -17.83 -26.34 10.13
C GLN A 267 -18.39 -25.92 8.76
N PRO A 268 -17.58 -25.26 7.89
CA PRO A 268 -18.01 -25.01 6.53
C PRO A 268 -18.31 -26.31 5.80
N ALA A 269 -19.29 -26.29 4.91
CA ALA A 269 -19.62 -27.44 4.02
C ALA A 269 -18.53 -27.58 2.93
N GLY A 270 -17.29 -27.82 3.36
CA GLY A 270 -16.11 -27.90 2.53
C GLY A 270 -15.67 -29.33 2.21
N PRO A 271 -14.78 -29.48 1.19
CA PRO A 271 -14.25 -30.75 0.76
C PRO A 271 -13.26 -31.33 1.75
N LYS A 272 -12.93 -32.61 1.58
CA LYS A 272 -11.78 -33.21 2.26
C LYS A 272 -10.47 -32.62 1.70
N ILE A 273 -9.61 -32.14 2.58
CA ILE A 273 -8.29 -31.58 2.25
C ILE A 273 -7.21 -32.58 2.65
N SER A 274 -6.41 -33.00 1.69
CA SER A 274 -5.22 -33.83 1.92
C SER A 274 -3.99 -32.96 2.08
N ILE A 275 -3.41 -32.93 3.27
CA ILE A 275 -2.17 -32.21 3.55
C ILE A 275 -1.01 -33.16 3.19
N VAL A 276 -0.16 -32.76 2.28
CA VAL A 276 0.98 -33.54 1.80
C VAL A 276 2.26 -33.04 2.40
N VAL A 277 3.01 -33.90 3.09
CA VAL A 277 4.26 -33.57 3.77
C VAL A 277 5.35 -34.56 3.38
N PRO A 278 6.34 -34.13 2.55
CA PRO A 278 7.54 -34.91 2.33
C PRO A 278 8.49 -34.80 3.53
N LEU A 279 8.83 -35.92 4.14
CA LEU A 279 9.77 -36.01 5.27
C LEU A 279 11.16 -36.43 4.81
N TYR A 280 12.19 -35.72 5.25
CA TYR A 280 13.57 -36.11 5.01
C TYR A 280 14.49 -35.73 6.16
N ASN A 281 14.87 -36.73 6.98
CA ASN A 281 15.71 -36.55 8.18
C ASN A 281 15.19 -35.45 9.12
N THR A 282 13.89 -35.36 9.28
CA THR A 282 13.20 -34.32 10.08
C THR A 282 13.59 -34.43 11.55
N PRO A 283 14.04 -33.37 12.23
CA PRO A 283 14.21 -33.35 13.67
C PRO A 283 12.88 -33.69 14.38
N LEU A 284 12.93 -34.54 15.39
CA LEU A 284 11.70 -35.05 16.05
C LEU A 284 10.89 -33.94 16.73
N ASP A 285 11.55 -32.93 17.24
CA ASP A 285 10.89 -31.75 17.82
C ASP A 285 10.11 -30.94 16.77
N PHE A 286 10.70 -30.73 15.57
CA PHE A 286 10.00 -30.06 14.48
C PHE A 286 8.86 -30.93 13.95
N LEU A 287 9.08 -32.25 13.86
CA LEU A 287 8.04 -33.19 13.45
C LEU A 287 6.82 -33.13 14.41
N ASP A 288 7.07 -33.12 15.73
CA ASP A 288 6.01 -33.04 16.73
C ASP A 288 5.22 -31.72 16.60
N GLU A 289 5.91 -30.60 16.49
CA GLU A 289 5.28 -29.28 16.36
C GLU A 289 4.44 -29.23 15.06
N MET A 290 4.96 -29.74 13.94
CA MET A 290 4.23 -29.83 12.67
C MET A 290 2.96 -30.68 12.80
N LEU A 291 3.10 -31.92 13.35
CA LEU A 291 1.96 -32.83 13.54
C LEU A 291 0.88 -32.21 14.45
N ASP A 292 1.31 -31.57 15.55
CA ASP A 292 0.38 -30.90 16.48
C ASP A 292 -0.33 -29.72 15.80
N SER A 293 0.34 -28.98 14.94
CA SER A 293 -0.27 -27.87 14.18
C SER A 293 -1.40 -28.34 13.25
N VAL A 294 -1.25 -29.53 12.68
CA VAL A 294 -2.28 -30.17 11.82
C VAL A 294 -3.40 -30.78 12.65
N VAL A 295 -3.10 -31.51 13.71
CA VAL A 295 -4.12 -32.15 14.58
C VAL A 295 -5.02 -31.11 15.23
N ASN A 296 -4.48 -29.95 15.57
CA ASN A 296 -5.18 -28.84 16.21
C ASN A 296 -5.96 -27.95 15.23
N GLN A 297 -6.04 -28.28 13.94
CA GLN A 297 -6.86 -27.53 13.01
C GLN A 297 -8.34 -27.49 13.43
N THR A 298 -8.97 -26.33 13.36
CA THR A 298 -10.39 -26.14 13.67
C THR A 298 -11.29 -26.83 12.65
N TYR A 299 -10.93 -26.85 11.37
CA TYR A 299 -11.56 -27.67 10.35
C TYR A 299 -11.26 -29.14 10.57
N LYS A 300 -12.24 -30.02 10.44
CA LYS A 300 -12.10 -31.43 10.83
C LYS A 300 -12.00 -32.42 9.64
N ASN A 301 -12.41 -32.01 8.44
CA ASN A 301 -12.43 -32.88 7.25
C ASN A 301 -11.10 -32.80 6.48
N TRP A 302 -10.03 -33.32 7.10
CA TRP A 302 -8.71 -33.42 6.50
C TRP A 302 -8.08 -34.79 6.69
N GLU A 303 -7.06 -35.06 5.90
CA GLU A 303 -6.08 -36.14 6.15
C GLU A 303 -4.65 -35.61 5.99
N LEU A 304 -3.71 -36.22 6.67
CA LEU A 304 -2.29 -35.90 6.59
C LEU A 304 -1.54 -37.05 5.94
N CYS A 305 -0.89 -36.81 4.81
CA CYS A 305 -0.12 -37.76 4.02
C CYS A 305 1.39 -37.52 4.22
N CYS A 306 2.00 -38.24 5.15
CA CYS A 306 3.43 -38.18 5.44
C CYS A 306 4.19 -39.17 4.57
N VAL A 307 5.10 -38.69 3.70
CA VAL A 307 5.97 -39.50 2.85
C VAL A 307 7.41 -39.36 3.33
N ASP A 308 7.96 -40.43 3.87
CA ASP A 308 9.29 -40.44 4.50
C ASP A 308 10.36 -41.07 3.60
N ALA A 309 11.27 -40.25 3.10
CA ALA A 309 12.44 -40.62 2.34
C ALA A 309 13.74 -40.57 3.15
N GLY A 310 13.67 -40.26 4.45
CA GLY A 310 14.82 -40.18 5.36
C GLY A 310 15.42 -41.51 5.69
N LYS A 311 16.59 -41.49 6.30
CA LYS A 311 17.29 -42.71 6.76
C LYS A 311 17.00 -43.04 8.23
N ASP A 312 16.52 -42.06 9.00
CA ASP A 312 16.23 -42.24 10.42
C ASP A 312 14.88 -42.94 10.61
N GLU A 313 14.91 -44.13 11.14
CA GLU A 313 13.71 -44.93 11.43
C GLU A 313 12.88 -44.33 12.58
N ALA A 314 13.48 -43.51 13.43
CA ALA A 314 12.78 -42.86 14.52
C ALA A 314 11.65 -41.93 14.02
N VAL A 315 11.85 -41.23 12.91
CA VAL A 315 10.84 -40.40 12.23
C VAL A 315 9.61 -41.25 11.88
N GLY A 316 9.83 -42.38 11.20
CA GLY A 316 8.74 -43.26 10.81
C GLY A 316 8.01 -43.89 11.99
N GLN A 317 8.74 -44.33 13.01
CA GLN A 317 8.14 -44.87 14.25
C GLN A 317 7.28 -43.83 14.95
N HIS A 318 7.73 -42.58 14.96
CA HIS A 318 7.02 -41.46 15.60
C HIS A 318 5.70 -41.15 14.86
N VAL A 319 5.74 -40.97 13.53
CA VAL A 319 4.53 -40.72 12.74
C VAL A 319 3.55 -41.89 12.85
N GLN A 320 4.02 -43.16 12.81
CA GLN A 320 3.17 -44.35 12.96
C GLN A 320 2.52 -44.42 14.34
N ALA A 321 3.21 -43.96 15.42
CA ALA A 321 2.63 -43.88 16.74
C ALA A 321 1.48 -42.85 16.78
N ARG A 322 1.65 -41.71 16.15
CA ARG A 322 0.59 -40.67 16.01
C ARG A 322 -0.58 -41.18 15.13
N ALA A 323 -0.30 -41.89 14.05
CA ALA A 323 -1.30 -42.48 13.16
C ALA A 323 -2.18 -43.55 13.87
N LYS A 324 -1.65 -44.27 14.87
CA LYS A 324 -2.46 -45.19 15.69
C LYS A 324 -3.47 -44.43 16.57
N ALA A 325 -3.15 -43.22 16.98
CA ALA A 325 -4.04 -42.38 17.79
C ALA A 325 -5.04 -41.57 16.93
N ASP A 326 -4.66 -41.17 15.71
CA ASP A 326 -5.53 -40.45 14.77
C ASP A 326 -5.44 -41.07 13.38
N ALA A 327 -6.51 -41.75 12.97
CA ALA A 327 -6.60 -42.44 11.67
C ALA A 327 -6.54 -41.51 10.43
N ARG A 328 -6.64 -40.21 10.63
CA ARG A 328 -6.47 -39.20 9.54
C ARG A 328 -5.00 -39.03 9.15
N ILE A 329 -4.06 -39.46 10.01
CA ILE A 329 -2.61 -39.45 9.74
C ILE A 329 -2.24 -40.71 9.00
N ARG A 330 -1.68 -40.57 7.83
CA ARG A 330 -1.24 -41.67 6.95
C ARG A 330 0.25 -41.54 6.72
N TYR A 331 0.95 -42.68 6.69
CA TYR A 331 2.39 -42.73 6.56
C TYR A 331 2.81 -43.73 5.48
N GLN A 332 3.78 -43.31 4.65
CA GLN A 332 4.46 -44.15 3.67
C GLN A 332 5.96 -43.98 3.78
N LYS A 333 6.70 -45.08 3.94
CA LYS A 333 8.16 -45.11 3.83
C LYS A 333 8.57 -45.36 2.40
N LEU A 334 9.52 -44.58 1.89
CA LEU A 334 10.14 -44.78 0.59
C LEU A 334 11.45 -45.57 0.77
N GLU A 335 11.76 -46.47 -0.21
CA GLU A 335 13.00 -47.20 -0.24
C GLU A 335 14.22 -46.32 -0.53
N LYS A 336 14.01 -45.24 -1.27
CA LYS A 336 15.05 -44.25 -1.63
C LYS A 336 14.46 -42.85 -1.64
N ASN A 337 15.31 -41.86 -1.44
CA ASN A 337 14.94 -40.46 -1.63
C ASN A 337 14.82 -40.15 -3.14
N GLU A 338 13.64 -39.73 -3.56
CA GLU A 338 13.32 -39.31 -4.93
C GLU A 338 13.41 -37.79 -5.12
N LEU A 339 14.13 -37.08 -4.25
CA LEU A 339 14.19 -35.62 -4.15
C LEU A 339 12.82 -35.02 -3.75
N ILE A 340 12.75 -33.70 -3.61
CA ILE A 340 11.52 -33.06 -3.14
C ILE A 340 10.34 -33.36 -4.09
N PRO A 341 10.47 -33.13 -5.43
CA PRO A 341 9.33 -33.36 -6.33
C PRO A 341 8.83 -34.80 -6.32
N GLY A 342 9.75 -35.78 -6.32
CA GLY A 342 9.37 -37.18 -6.30
C GLY A 342 8.68 -37.58 -5.01
N ASN A 343 9.21 -37.17 -3.87
CA ASN A 343 8.63 -37.47 -2.56
C ASN A 343 7.23 -36.80 -2.42
N THR A 344 7.07 -35.56 -2.87
CA THR A 344 5.78 -34.83 -2.88
C THR A 344 4.76 -35.54 -3.77
N ASN A 345 5.16 -35.99 -4.96
CA ASN A 345 4.28 -36.74 -5.86
C ASN A 345 3.78 -38.06 -5.25
N ARG A 346 4.58 -38.77 -4.45
CA ARG A 346 4.11 -39.94 -3.68
C ARG A 346 3.01 -39.52 -2.67
N GLY A 347 3.13 -38.32 -2.11
CA GLY A 347 2.08 -37.75 -1.27
C GLY A 347 0.80 -37.44 -2.04
N PHE A 348 0.90 -36.93 -3.27
CA PHE A 348 -0.27 -36.75 -4.14
C PHE A 348 -0.94 -38.08 -4.52
N GLU A 349 -0.17 -39.13 -4.77
CA GLU A 349 -0.69 -40.46 -4.99
C GLU A 349 -1.41 -41.05 -3.75
N MET A 350 -0.89 -40.74 -2.55
CA MET A 350 -1.51 -41.13 -1.29
C MET A 350 -2.81 -40.40 -1.00
N ALA A 351 -2.90 -39.14 -1.39
CA ALA A 351 -4.00 -38.24 -1.05
C ALA A 351 -5.32 -38.74 -1.63
N THR A 352 -6.40 -38.68 -0.82
CA THR A 352 -7.78 -39.08 -1.23
C THR A 352 -8.79 -37.93 -1.16
N GLY A 353 -8.35 -36.77 -0.69
CA GLY A 353 -9.16 -35.55 -0.65
C GLY A 353 -9.39 -34.95 -2.03
N GLU A 354 -10.45 -34.19 -2.16
CA GLU A 354 -10.76 -33.44 -3.37
C GLU A 354 -9.78 -32.24 -3.56
N TYR A 355 -9.18 -31.77 -2.45
CA TYR A 355 -8.20 -30.69 -2.42
C TYR A 355 -6.90 -31.16 -1.76
N ILE A 356 -5.81 -30.56 -2.18
CA ILE A 356 -4.45 -30.84 -1.71
C ILE A 356 -3.88 -29.56 -1.11
N ALA A 357 -3.26 -29.66 0.06
CA ALA A 357 -2.47 -28.61 0.69
C ALA A 357 -1.01 -29.05 0.79
N LEU A 358 -0.08 -28.15 0.51
CA LEU A 358 1.37 -28.39 0.67
C LEU A 358 1.83 -27.88 2.03
N LEU A 359 2.60 -28.68 2.74
CA LEU A 359 3.18 -28.31 4.03
C LEU A 359 4.59 -28.90 4.13
N ASP A 360 5.57 -28.07 4.46
CA ASP A 360 6.92 -28.52 4.73
C ASP A 360 7.05 -29.16 6.11
N HIS A 361 7.98 -30.11 6.24
CA HIS A 361 8.10 -30.96 7.43
C HIS A 361 8.62 -30.25 8.71
N ASP A 362 9.17 -29.06 8.58
CA ASP A 362 9.71 -28.21 9.64
C ASP A 362 8.86 -26.95 9.92
N ASP A 363 7.74 -26.81 9.19
CA ASP A 363 6.85 -25.68 9.27
C ASP A 363 5.55 -25.97 10.03
N LEU A 364 4.74 -24.92 10.28
CA LEU A 364 3.52 -25.03 11.06
C LEU A 364 2.34 -24.37 10.37
N LEU A 365 1.15 -24.94 10.57
CA LEU A 365 -0.10 -24.30 10.18
C LEU A 365 -0.74 -23.55 11.37
N HIS A 366 -1.27 -22.36 11.09
CA HIS A 366 -2.14 -21.67 12.05
C HIS A 366 -3.41 -22.52 12.29
N PRO A 367 -3.96 -22.59 13.53
CA PRO A 367 -5.12 -23.43 13.83
C PRO A 367 -6.35 -23.21 12.95
N CYS A 368 -6.51 -22.03 12.35
CA CYS A 368 -7.63 -21.68 11.47
C CYS A 368 -7.34 -21.93 9.98
N ALA A 369 -6.15 -22.37 9.59
CA ALA A 369 -5.70 -22.38 8.18
C ALA A 369 -6.67 -23.16 7.27
N LEU A 370 -6.96 -24.40 7.63
CA LEU A 370 -7.86 -25.25 6.84
C LEU A 370 -9.32 -24.80 6.89
N TRP A 371 -9.74 -24.13 7.96
CA TRP A 371 -11.10 -23.61 8.06
C TRP A 371 -11.33 -22.47 7.06
N TYR A 372 -10.43 -21.53 6.98
CA TYR A 372 -10.51 -20.44 6.00
C TYR A 372 -10.39 -20.96 4.56
N ALA A 373 -9.50 -21.93 4.31
CA ALA A 373 -9.37 -22.56 2.99
C ALA A 373 -10.68 -23.26 2.59
N ALA A 374 -11.23 -24.09 3.48
CA ALA A 374 -12.49 -24.81 3.23
C ALA A 374 -13.66 -23.84 3.00
N ARG A 375 -13.72 -22.74 3.73
CA ARG A 375 -14.71 -21.69 3.57
C ARG A 375 -14.60 -20.99 2.21
N ALA A 376 -13.38 -20.59 1.80
CA ALA A 376 -13.12 -19.99 0.48
C ALA A 376 -13.56 -20.94 -0.65
N ILE A 377 -13.24 -22.22 -0.54
CA ILE A 377 -13.66 -23.26 -1.49
C ILE A 377 -15.20 -23.38 -1.54
N ALA A 378 -15.86 -23.45 -0.39
CA ALA A 378 -17.31 -23.65 -0.31
C ALA A 378 -18.09 -22.42 -0.83
N GLU A 379 -17.72 -21.23 -0.39
CA GLU A 379 -18.44 -19.98 -0.65
C GLU A 379 -18.09 -19.36 -2.01
N GLN A 380 -16.81 -19.38 -2.40
CA GLN A 380 -16.32 -18.70 -3.61
C GLN A 380 -16.03 -19.66 -4.77
N LYS A 381 -16.18 -20.96 -4.56
CA LYS A 381 -15.86 -22.00 -5.57
C LYS A 381 -14.40 -21.97 -6.04
N ALA A 382 -13.50 -21.62 -5.12
CA ALA A 382 -12.09 -21.55 -5.42
C ALA A 382 -11.54 -22.94 -5.77
N ASP A 383 -10.81 -23.04 -6.87
CA ASP A 383 -10.06 -24.25 -7.23
C ASP A 383 -8.54 -24.12 -6.93
N PHE A 384 -8.12 -22.88 -6.64
CA PHE A 384 -6.79 -22.54 -6.13
C PHE A 384 -6.90 -21.48 -5.01
N VAL A 385 -6.33 -21.77 -3.85
CA VAL A 385 -6.33 -20.88 -2.67
C VAL A 385 -4.90 -20.70 -2.18
N TYR A 386 -4.53 -19.48 -1.81
CA TYR A 386 -3.29 -19.21 -1.09
C TYR A 386 -3.49 -18.21 0.04
N THR A 387 -2.55 -18.21 1.00
CA THR A 387 -2.63 -17.37 2.19
C THR A 387 -1.37 -16.53 2.37
N ASP A 388 -1.44 -15.56 3.28
CA ASP A 388 -0.25 -14.91 3.81
C ASP A 388 0.56 -15.87 4.69
N GLU A 389 1.83 -15.53 4.93
CA GLU A 389 2.73 -16.34 5.74
C GLU A 389 3.56 -15.47 6.70
N ALA A 390 4.08 -16.12 7.74
CA ALA A 390 4.97 -15.51 8.72
C ALA A 390 6.24 -16.33 8.87
N THR A 391 7.40 -15.72 8.68
CA THR A 391 8.69 -16.36 8.97
C THR A 391 9.04 -16.21 10.45
N PHE A 392 9.44 -17.30 11.12
CA PHE A 392 9.78 -17.28 12.54
C PHE A 392 11.11 -17.96 12.83
N GLU A 393 11.75 -17.58 13.95
CA GLU A 393 12.97 -18.19 14.46
C GLU A 393 12.73 -18.88 15.81
N GLY A 394 13.16 -20.13 15.89
CA GLY A 394 13.05 -20.97 17.11
C GLY A 394 11.61 -21.32 17.44
N LYS A 395 10.81 -20.39 17.95
CA LYS A 395 9.40 -20.60 18.30
C LYS A 395 8.48 -19.68 17.49
N PRO A 396 7.24 -20.11 17.18
CA PRO A 396 6.26 -19.29 16.44
C PRO A 396 6.01 -17.92 17.06
N GLU A 397 6.36 -17.78 18.37
CA GLU A 397 6.31 -16.50 19.04
C GLU A 397 7.38 -15.51 18.59
N HIS A 398 8.37 -15.89 17.86
CA HIS A 398 9.43 -15.03 17.37
C HIS A 398 9.33 -14.88 15.85
N VAL A 399 8.23 -14.26 15.40
CA VAL A 399 8.09 -13.89 13.98
C VAL A 399 9.11 -12.81 13.66
N VAL A 400 9.88 -13.04 12.60
CA VAL A 400 10.90 -12.11 12.10
C VAL A 400 10.43 -11.38 10.85
N LEU A 401 9.47 -11.94 10.11
CA LEU A 401 8.96 -11.37 8.87
C LEU A 401 7.51 -11.82 8.63
N TYR A 402 6.65 -10.91 8.21
CA TYR A 402 5.37 -11.25 7.57
C TYR A 402 5.47 -11.02 6.07
N HIS A 403 5.00 -11.99 5.31
CA HIS A 403 4.78 -11.87 3.89
C HIS A 403 3.27 -11.72 3.62
N PHE A 404 2.80 -10.47 3.61
CA PHE A 404 1.46 -10.09 3.23
C PHE A 404 1.38 -9.89 1.72
N LYS A 405 0.63 -10.75 1.07
CA LYS A 405 0.59 -10.90 -0.39
C LYS A 405 -0.56 -10.07 -0.98
N PRO A 406 -0.46 -9.63 -2.23
CA PRO A 406 -1.62 -9.11 -2.96
C PRO A 406 -2.58 -10.24 -3.33
N ASP A 407 -3.76 -9.90 -3.83
CA ASP A 407 -4.58 -10.83 -4.59
C ASP A 407 -3.81 -11.34 -5.82
N PHE A 408 -4.37 -12.30 -6.57
CA PHE A 408 -3.61 -12.91 -7.67
C PHE A 408 -3.20 -11.89 -8.73
N MET A 409 -1.88 -11.73 -8.87
CA MET A 409 -1.21 -10.81 -9.79
C MET A 409 -0.23 -11.58 -10.67
N LEU A 410 -0.54 -11.66 -11.96
CA LEU A 410 0.22 -12.51 -12.88
C LEU A 410 1.66 -12.03 -13.10
N ASP A 411 1.88 -10.72 -13.25
CA ASP A 411 3.23 -10.19 -13.47
C ASP A 411 4.08 -10.25 -12.19
N ASN A 412 3.45 -10.18 -11.01
CA ASN A 412 4.12 -10.50 -9.75
C ASN A 412 4.57 -11.95 -9.73
N LEU A 413 3.70 -12.91 -10.10
CA LEU A 413 4.06 -14.33 -10.14
C LEU A 413 5.14 -14.61 -11.19
N ARG A 414 5.14 -13.92 -12.32
CA ARG A 414 6.19 -13.99 -13.33
C ARG A 414 7.53 -13.37 -12.90
N SER A 415 7.49 -12.54 -11.86
CA SER A 415 8.68 -11.91 -11.31
C SER A 415 9.26 -12.65 -10.10
N ASN A 416 8.43 -13.38 -9.34
CA ASN A 416 8.87 -14.18 -8.19
C ASN A 416 7.77 -15.15 -7.73
N ASN A 417 8.16 -16.19 -7.00
CA ASN A 417 7.21 -17.12 -6.37
C ASN A 417 6.60 -16.51 -5.09
N TYR A 418 5.81 -15.43 -5.21
CA TYR A 418 5.22 -14.78 -4.05
C TYR A 418 4.09 -15.60 -3.39
N ILE A 419 3.48 -16.54 -4.11
CA ILE A 419 2.40 -17.39 -3.61
C ILE A 419 2.88 -18.30 -2.50
N CYS A 420 3.97 -19.04 -2.72
CA CYS A 420 4.70 -19.90 -1.80
C CYS A 420 3.79 -20.72 -0.85
N HIS A 421 3.60 -20.29 0.39
CA HIS A 421 2.84 -21.00 1.44
C HIS A 421 1.71 -20.10 2.00
N LEU A 422 0.62 -20.63 2.52
CA LEU A 422 0.01 -21.94 2.32
C LEU A 422 -0.69 -21.97 0.97
N THR A 423 -0.53 -23.03 0.22
CA THR A 423 -1.26 -23.23 -1.04
C THR A 423 -2.18 -24.42 -0.90
N VAL A 424 -3.45 -24.26 -1.34
CA VAL A 424 -4.46 -25.32 -1.38
C VAL A 424 -5.14 -25.31 -2.75
N PHE A 425 -5.10 -26.43 -3.46
CA PHE A 425 -5.64 -26.52 -4.82
C PHE A 425 -6.44 -27.80 -5.04
N SER A 426 -7.37 -27.77 -5.99
CA SER A 426 -8.18 -28.95 -6.28
C SER A 426 -7.36 -30.00 -7.05
N ARG A 427 -7.62 -31.29 -6.76
CA ARG A 427 -7.02 -32.39 -7.51
C ARG A 427 -7.36 -32.29 -9.00
N ALA A 428 -8.61 -31.94 -9.33
CA ALA A 428 -9.03 -31.78 -10.71
C ALA A 428 -8.23 -30.68 -11.44
N LEU A 429 -7.90 -29.58 -10.76
CA LEU A 429 -7.04 -28.53 -11.31
C LEU A 429 -5.63 -29.08 -11.56
N MET A 430 -5.05 -29.82 -10.60
CA MET A 430 -3.72 -30.42 -10.78
C MET A 430 -3.70 -31.38 -11.98
N GLU A 431 -4.73 -32.21 -12.15
CA GLU A 431 -4.84 -33.11 -13.29
C GLU A 431 -4.94 -32.34 -14.62
N ARG A 432 -5.77 -31.29 -14.70
CA ARG A 432 -5.87 -30.41 -15.88
C ARG A 432 -4.53 -29.73 -16.20
N ALA A 433 -3.77 -29.37 -15.18
CA ALA A 433 -2.47 -28.70 -15.31
C ALA A 433 -1.32 -29.69 -15.67
N GLY A 434 -1.63 -30.96 -15.93
CA GLY A 434 -0.64 -31.96 -16.35
C GLY A 434 0.07 -32.70 -15.23
N GLY A 435 -0.58 -32.79 -14.04
CA GLY A 435 -0.10 -33.58 -12.91
C GLY A 435 0.73 -32.81 -11.88
N GLY A 436 1.38 -33.50 -10.98
CA GLY A 436 2.14 -33.00 -9.86
C GLY A 436 3.44 -32.28 -10.20
N GLU A 437 4.36 -32.25 -9.25
CA GLU A 437 5.66 -31.60 -9.39
C GLU A 437 6.57 -32.32 -10.38
N ARG A 438 7.43 -31.64 -11.09
CA ARG A 438 8.34 -32.17 -12.11
C ARG A 438 9.78 -32.14 -11.64
N MET A 439 10.49 -33.24 -11.86
CA MET A 439 11.85 -33.49 -11.38
C MET A 439 12.89 -32.49 -11.94
N GLU A 440 12.69 -32.02 -13.16
CA GLU A 440 13.58 -31.10 -13.84
C GLU A 440 13.61 -29.69 -13.19
N TYR A 441 12.62 -29.37 -12.33
CA TYR A 441 12.56 -28.10 -11.61
C TYR A 441 12.84 -28.25 -10.12
N ASN A 442 13.54 -29.31 -9.71
CA ASN A 442 13.89 -29.52 -8.30
C ASN A 442 14.59 -28.29 -7.71
N GLY A 443 14.06 -27.76 -6.63
CA GLY A 443 14.48 -26.52 -5.97
C GLY A 443 13.60 -25.30 -6.31
N SER A 444 12.76 -25.39 -7.36
CA SER A 444 11.68 -24.45 -7.69
C SER A 444 10.47 -25.20 -8.26
N GLN A 445 10.27 -26.44 -7.81
CA GLN A 445 9.23 -27.35 -8.26
C GLN A 445 7.82 -26.85 -7.92
N ASP A 446 7.66 -26.22 -6.78
CA ASP A 446 6.44 -25.57 -6.32
C ASP A 446 6.10 -24.36 -7.21
N TYR A 447 7.08 -23.56 -7.55
CA TYR A 447 6.92 -22.40 -8.44
C TYR A 447 6.46 -22.85 -9.84
N GLU A 448 7.09 -23.89 -10.40
CA GLU A 448 6.67 -24.44 -11.70
C GLU A 448 5.24 -25.01 -11.62
N LEU A 449 4.92 -25.72 -10.53
CA LEU A 449 3.57 -26.23 -10.29
C LEU A 449 2.56 -25.08 -10.22
N PHE A 450 2.85 -24.02 -9.46
CA PHE A 450 1.91 -22.88 -9.32
C PHE A 450 1.73 -22.14 -10.64
N LEU A 451 2.77 -21.97 -11.45
CA LEU A 451 2.62 -21.40 -12.79
C LEU A 451 1.65 -22.24 -13.63
N ARG A 452 1.77 -23.57 -13.64
CA ARG A 452 0.84 -24.45 -14.38
C ARG A 452 -0.57 -24.43 -13.80
N LEU A 453 -0.72 -24.44 -12.48
CA LEU A 453 -2.02 -24.41 -11.84
C LEU A 453 -2.74 -23.09 -12.15
N THR A 454 -2.04 -21.96 -12.04
CA THR A 454 -2.63 -20.63 -12.30
C THR A 454 -2.94 -20.39 -13.77
N GLU A 455 -2.26 -21.07 -14.71
CA GLU A 455 -2.61 -21.09 -16.13
C GLU A 455 -4.00 -21.72 -16.40
N GLN A 456 -4.44 -22.64 -15.53
CA GLN A 456 -5.64 -23.47 -15.72
C GLN A 456 -6.74 -23.23 -14.66
N ALA A 457 -6.45 -22.42 -13.65
CA ALA A 457 -7.38 -22.17 -12.56
C ALA A 457 -8.60 -21.35 -13.03
N GLU A 458 -9.79 -21.76 -12.60
CA GLU A 458 -11.04 -21.03 -12.85
C GLU A 458 -11.28 -19.95 -11.82
N LYS A 459 -10.88 -20.21 -10.57
CA LYS A 459 -11.06 -19.26 -9.46
C LYS A 459 -9.91 -19.34 -8.47
N ILE A 460 -9.03 -18.35 -8.53
CA ILE A 460 -7.96 -18.16 -7.55
C ILE A 460 -8.47 -17.25 -6.43
N VAL A 461 -8.25 -17.64 -5.18
CA VAL A 461 -8.65 -16.86 -4.00
C VAL A 461 -7.46 -16.69 -3.07
N HIS A 462 -7.15 -15.45 -2.75
CA HIS A 462 -6.23 -15.09 -1.69
C HIS A 462 -6.98 -14.96 -0.36
N ILE A 463 -6.42 -15.51 0.71
CA ILE A 463 -6.88 -15.31 2.07
C ILE A 463 -5.87 -14.42 2.80
N PRO A 464 -6.20 -13.15 3.08
CA PRO A 464 -5.24 -12.19 3.62
C PRO A 464 -5.03 -12.35 5.12
N HIS A 465 -4.66 -13.56 5.52
CA HIS A 465 -4.31 -13.92 6.89
C HIS A 465 -3.01 -14.74 6.87
N ALA A 466 -2.09 -14.45 7.81
CA ALA A 466 -0.87 -15.24 8.00
C ALA A 466 -1.21 -16.60 8.63
N LEU A 467 -1.55 -17.55 7.78
CA LEU A 467 -2.02 -18.90 8.18
C LEU A 467 -0.95 -19.98 8.07
N TYR A 468 0.24 -19.62 7.64
CA TYR A 468 1.40 -20.49 7.53
C TYR A 468 2.59 -19.88 8.28
N TYR A 469 3.28 -20.67 9.07
CA TYR A 469 4.48 -20.28 9.79
C TYR A 469 5.69 -20.98 9.19
N TRP A 470 6.49 -20.21 8.47
CA TRP A 470 7.72 -20.68 7.83
C TRP A 470 8.90 -20.59 8.80
N ARG A 471 9.52 -21.71 9.11
CA ARG A 471 10.64 -21.79 10.05
C ARG A 471 11.95 -21.37 9.41
N SER A 472 12.57 -20.32 9.93
CA SER A 472 13.94 -19.96 9.58
C SER A 472 14.92 -20.79 10.41
N SER A 473 15.68 -21.66 9.75
CA SER A 473 16.74 -22.45 10.37
C SER A 473 18.04 -22.31 9.60
N PRO A 474 19.23 -22.49 10.23
CA PRO A 474 20.50 -22.46 9.52
C PRO A 474 20.54 -23.51 8.39
N GLY A 475 20.69 -23.04 7.14
CA GLY A 475 20.70 -23.92 5.94
C GLY A 475 19.33 -24.13 5.29
N SER A 476 18.26 -23.53 5.82
CA SER A 476 16.96 -23.44 5.13
C SER A 476 17.00 -22.43 3.98
N THR A 477 16.07 -22.56 3.03
CA THR A 477 15.91 -21.60 1.95
C THR A 477 15.48 -20.22 2.49
N ALA A 478 14.77 -20.21 3.62
CA ALA A 478 14.41 -18.99 4.36
C ALA A 478 15.61 -18.21 4.88
N ALA A 479 16.74 -18.88 5.17
CA ALA A 479 17.93 -18.24 5.70
C ALA A 479 18.84 -17.66 4.61
N ASP A 480 19.06 -18.38 3.49
CA ASP A 480 19.89 -17.91 2.36
C ASP A 480 19.57 -18.69 1.08
N ILE A 481 18.77 -18.11 0.22
CA ILE A 481 18.48 -18.67 -1.10
C ILE A 481 19.70 -18.57 -2.06
N SER A 482 20.59 -17.60 -1.84
CA SER A 482 21.76 -17.38 -2.71
C SER A 482 22.78 -18.51 -2.65
N ALA A 483 22.78 -19.30 -1.58
CA ALA A 483 23.63 -20.47 -1.42
C ALA A 483 23.20 -21.66 -2.31
N LYS A 484 22.00 -21.63 -2.90
CA LYS A 484 21.39 -22.69 -3.69
C LYS A 484 21.18 -22.25 -5.14
N THR A 485 22.26 -22.04 -5.89
CA THR A 485 22.19 -21.53 -7.29
C THR A 485 21.30 -22.38 -8.19
N TYR A 486 21.22 -23.69 -7.94
CA TYR A 486 20.36 -24.59 -8.72
C TYR A 486 18.86 -24.25 -8.62
N CYS A 487 18.41 -23.64 -7.50
CA CYS A 487 17.04 -23.18 -7.35
C CYS A 487 16.76 -22.01 -8.31
N ILE A 488 17.73 -21.13 -8.48
CA ILE A 488 17.62 -19.96 -9.39
C ILE A 488 17.49 -20.44 -10.84
N ASP A 489 18.37 -21.38 -11.26
CA ASP A 489 18.33 -21.95 -12.60
C ASP A 489 17.02 -22.70 -12.87
N ALA A 490 16.51 -23.44 -11.88
CA ALA A 490 15.21 -24.10 -11.95
C ALA A 490 14.04 -23.10 -12.08
N GLY A 491 14.09 -21.99 -11.37
CA GLY A 491 13.09 -20.91 -11.47
C GLY A 491 13.08 -20.25 -12.85
N ILE A 492 14.26 -19.95 -13.41
CA ILE A 492 14.40 -19.45 -14.80
C ILE A 492 13.83 -20.47 -15.80
N ALA A 493 14.14 -21.76 -15.62
CA ALA A 493 13.62 -22.80 -16.49
C ALA A 493 12.08 -22.93 -16.37
N ALA A 494 11.53 -22.82 -15.15
CA ALA A 494 10.09 -22.84 -14.90
C ALA A 494 9.37 -21.70 -15.64
N LEU A 495 9.91 -20.48 -15.57
CA LEU A 495 9.38 -19.31 -16.28
C LEU A 495 9.46 -19.48 -17.80
N LYS A 496 10.61 -19.90 -18.35
CA LYS A 496 10.75 -20.18 -19.79
C LYS A 496 9.75 -21.25 -20.27
N ALA A 497 9.52 -22.29 -19.47
CA ALA A 497 8.49 -23.28 -19.75
C ALA A 497 7.06 -22.73 -19.67
N HIS A 498 6.77 -21.87 -18.70
CA HIS A 498 5.50 -21.15 -18.61
C HIS A 498 5.23 -20.32 -19.87
N TYR A 499 6.19 -19.51 -20.30
CA TYR A 499 6.04 -18.70 -21.52
C TYR A 499 5.84 -19.54 -22.76
N ALA A 500 6.57 -20.65 -22.89
CA ALA A 500 6.40 -21.59 -24.00
C ALA A 500 4.99 -22.21 -24.02
N ARG A 501 4.44 -22.61 -22.86
CA ARG A 501 3.06 -23.12 -22.76
C ARG A 501 2.01 -22.07 -23.09
N CYS A 502 2.25 -20.82 -22.71
CA CYS A 502 1.35 -19.69 -23.01
C CYS A 502 1.51 -19.14 -24.43
N GLY A 503 2.48 -19.62 -25.22
CA GLY A 503 2.76 -19.09 -26.56
C GLY A 503 3.34 -17.66 -26.53
N ILE A 504 4.01 -17.28 -25.45
CA ILE A 504 4.61 -15.95 -25.25
C ILE A 504 6.09 -16.02 -25.66
N ALA A 505 6.49 -15.17 -26.62
CA ALA A 505 7.87 -15.04 -27.02
C ALA A 505 8.66 -14.19 -26.02
N VAL A 506 9.82 -14.70 -25.59
CA VAL A 506 10.74 -14.00 -24.69
C VAL A 506 12.15 -14.08 -25.24
N ASP A 507 12.88 -12.98 -25.13
CA ASP A 507 14.29 -12.91 -25.54
C ASP A 507 15.18 -13.46 -24.41
N ASP A 508 14.86 -13.14 -23.16
CA ASP A 508 15.55 -13.69 -21.99
C ASP A 508 14.68 -13.71 -20.74
N VAL A 509 15.11 -14.56 -19.77
CA VAL A 509 14.64 -14.57 -18.39
C VAL A 509 15.86 -14.66 -17.51
N ALA A 510 16.10 -13.65 -16.70
CA ALA A 510 17.30 -13.54 -15.89
C ALA A 510 16.97 -13.23 -14.42
N LEU A 511 17.89 -13.61 -13.52
CA LEU A 511 17.84 -13.18 -12.13
C LEU A 511 18.10 -11.66 -12.05
N ILE A 512 17.30 -10.95 -11.26
CA ILE A 512 17.57 -9.55 -10.97
C ILE A 512 18.80 -9.45 -10.06
N PRO A 513 19.86 -8.71 -10.43
CA PRO A 513 21.09 -8.64 -9.65
C PRO A 513 20.85 -8.20 -8.20
N GLY A 514 21.41 -8.93 -7.24
CA GLY A 514 21.29 -8.62 -5.81
C GLY A 514 20.00 -9.08 -5.13
N THR A 515 19.05 -9.62 -5.88
CA THR A 515 17.73 -10.04 -5.36
C THR A 515 17.46 -11.52 -5.67
N PRO A 516 18.01 -12.48 -4.91
CA PRO A 516 17.80 -13.90 -5.15
C PRO A 516 16.31 -14.28 -5.15
N GLY A 517 15.89 -15.03 -6.19
CA GLY A 517 14.49 -15.46 -6.34
C GLY A 517 13.58 -14.45 -7.05
N TYR A 518 14.13 -13.30 -7.51
CA TYR A 518 13.41 -12.33 -8.32
C TYR A 518 13.93 -12.33 -9.76
N TYR A 519 13.03 -12.35 -10.72
CA TYR A 519 13.34 -12.54 -12.13
C TYR A 519 12.84 -11.36 -12.96
N LYS A 520 13.66 -10.97 -13.94
CA LYS A 520 13.27 -10.07 -15.02
C LYS A 520 13.02 -10.91 -16.28
N THR A 521 11.94 -10.63 -16.97
CA THR A 521 11.64 -11.19 -18.29
C THR A 521 11.74 -10.11 -19.35
N ASP A 522 12.59 -10.32 -20.33
CA ASP A 522 12.65 -9.50 -21.53
C ASP A 522 11.76 -10.15 -22.60
N TYR A 523 10.55 -9.59 -22.77
CA TYR A 523 9.61 -10.09 -23.77
C TYR A 523 10.03 -9.63 -25.16
N THR A 524 10.02 -10.55 -26.14
CA THR A 524 10.26 -10.18 -27.54
C THR A 524 9.22 -9.15 -28.00
N ILE A 525 9.66 -7.99 -28.47
CA ILE A 525 8.76 -7.00 -29.05
C ILE A 525 8.38 -7.49 -30.45
N GLN A 526 7.18 -8.07 -30.57
CA GLN A 526 6.64 -8.61 -31.82
C GLN A 526 5.92 -7.54 -32.65
N HIS A 527 5.45 -6.48 -32.01
CA HIS A 527 4.74 -5.36 -32.60
C HIS A 527 5.44 -4.05 -32.24
N PRO A 528 6.56 -3.74 -32.92
CA PRO A 528 7.31 -2.50 -32.67
C PRO A 528 6.61 -1.30 -33.33
N GLY A 529 5.38 -1.02 -32.89
CA GLY A 529 4.60 0.11 -33.39
C GLY A 529 5.20 1.44 -32.95
N ARG A 530 4.90 2.51 -33.71
CA ARG A 530 5.33 3.86 -33.35
C ARG A 530 4.75 4.28 -32.00
N VAL A 531 5.57 4.95 -31.18
CA VAL A 531 5.17 5.59 -29.93
C VAL A 531 4.96 7.09 -30.15
N SER A 532 3.75 7.60 -29.96
CA SER A 532 3.47 9.03 -29.93
C SER A 532 3.55 9.56 -28.51
N ILE A 533 4.55 10.38 -28.21
CA ILE A 533 4.80 10.97 -26.90
C ILE A 533 4.08 12.31 -26.84
N LEU A 534 3.05 12.42 -26.00
CA LEU A 534 2.24 13.60 -25.81
C LEU A 534 2.77 14.41 -24.63
N ILE A 535 3.20 15.65 -24.87
CA ILE A 535 3.83 16.51 -23.86
C ILE A 535 3.06 17.84 -23.79
N PRO A 536 2.09 17.99 -22.87
CA PRO A 536 1.46 19.28 -22.57
C PRO A 536 2.50 20.26 -22.02
N THR A 537 2.57 21.46 -22.57
CA THR A 537 3.58 22.44 -22.20
C THR A 537 3.04 23.88 -22.21
N CYS A 538 3.51 24.70 -21.28
CA CYS A 538 3.19 26.12 -21.18
C CYS A 538 4.39 26.87 -20.58
N ASP A 539 5.05 27.69 -21.37
CA ASP A 539 6.28 28.40 -20.94
C ASP A 539 7.30 27.40 -20.32
N HIS A 540 8.03 27.74 -19.26
CA HIS A 540 9.01 26.86 -18.58
C HIS A 540 9.98 26.14 -19.52
N ILE A 541 10.48 26.86 -20.51
CA ILE A 541 11.22 26.30 -21.63
C ILE A 541 12.45 25.47 -21.24
N ARG A 542 13.09 25.77 -20.11
CA ARG A 542 14.28 25.03 -19.65
C ARG A 542 13.94 23.59 -19.23
N ASP A 543 12.79 23.41 -18.62
CA ASP A 543 12.33 22.08 -18.21
C ASP A 543 11.94 21.27 -19.46
N LEU A 544 11.23 21.90 -20.41
CA LEU A 544 10.91 21.28 -21.69
C LEU A 544 12.15 20.93 -22.52
N GLU A 545 13.15 21.81 -22.59
CA GLU A 545 14.44 21.53 -23.26
C GLU A 545 15.13 20.33 -22.66
N LEU A 546 15.22 20.25 -21.33
CA LEU A 546 15.79 19.11 -20.63
C LEU A 546 15.05 17.81 -20.95
N CYS A 547 13.71 17.85 -20.96
CA CYS A 547 12.87 16.72 -21.30
C CYS A 547 13.13 16.24 -22.73
N VAL A 548 12.98 17.13 -23.70
CA VAL A 548 13.14 16.83 -25.14
C VAL A 548 14.58 16.37 -25.45
N ASP A 549 15.59 17.10 -24.97
CA ASP A 549 16.99 16.75 -25.18
C ASP A 549 17.33 15.37 -24.60
N SER A 550 16.83 15.04 -23.40
CA SER A 550 17.04 13.74 -22.79
C SER A 550 16.39 12.59 -23.58
N ILE A 551 15.19 12.80 -24.14
CA ILE A 551 14.52 11.82 -24.99
C ILE A 551 15.37 11.53 -26.22
N TYR A 552 15.77 12.55 -26.98
CA TYR A 552 16.57 12.33 -28.20
C TYR A 552 17.97 11.81 -27.92
N ALA A 553 18.59 12.21 -26.80
CA ALA A 553 19.95 11.80 -26.49
C ALA A 553 20.05 10.36 -25.98
N ARG A 554 19.01 9.86 -25.31
CA ARG A 554 19.11 8.59 -24.58
C ARG A 554 18.24 7.47 -25.12
N THR A 555 17.08 7.78 -25.74
CA THR A 555 16.12 6.75 -26.18
C THR A 555 16.69 5.87 -27.29
N THR A 556 16.67 4.56 -27.07
CA THR A 556 17.13 3.54 -28.02
C THR A 556 16.02 3.01 -28.92
N TYR A 557 14.75 3.20 -28.52
CA TYR A 557 13.60 2.78 -29.33
C TYR A 557 13.56 3.55 -30.66
N PRO A 558 13.49 2.87 -31.83
CA PRO A 558 13.78 3.52 -33.09
C PRO A 558 12.64 4.35 -33.67
N ASP A 559 11.38 4.05 -33.34
CA ASP A 559 10.22 4.68 -33.97
C ASP A 559 9.31 5.37 -32.95
N PHE A 560 9.59 6.65 -32.71
CA PHE A 560 8.77 7.52 -31.88
C PHE A 560 8.57 8.89 -32.50
N GLU A 561 7.54 9.59 -32.08
CA GLU A 561 7.31 11.00 -32.39
C GLU A 561 6.96 11.77 -31.13
N LEU A 562 7.34 13.05 -31.07
CA LEU A 562 6.97 13.97 -30.01
C LEU A 562 5.86 14.91 -30.48
N ILE A 563 4.81 15.06 -29.70
CA ILE A 563 3.74 16.02 -29.92
C ILE A 563 3.73 16.98 -28.73
N LEU A 564 4.33 18.14 -28.91
CA LEU A 564 4.31 19.22 -27.94
C LEU A 564 2.95 19.92 -28.03
N ILE A 565 2.18 19.87 -26.95
CA ILE A 565 0.84 20.44 -26.88
C ILE A 565 0.95 21.80 -26.20
N GLU A 566 1.07 22.85 -27.01
CA GLU A 566 1.21 24.21 -26.54
C GLU A 566 -0.10 24.70 -25.88
N ASN A 567 -0.01 25.19 -24.64
CA ASN A 567 -1.12 25.62 -23.83
C ASN A 567 -0.98 27.09 -23.37
N ASN A 568 -1.32 28.03 -24.24
CA ASN A 568 -1.42 29.46 -23.92
C ASN A 568 -0.12 30.09 -23.37
N SER A 569 1.04 29.68 -23.89
CA SER A 569 2.34 30.30 -23.59
C SER A 569 2.37 31.78 -23.91
N LYS A 570 3.15 32.56 -23.14
CA LYS A 570 3.23 34.01 -23.32
C LYS A 570 4.64 34.52 -23.60
N GLN A 571 5.63 33.69 -23.29
CA GLN A 571 7.05 34.06 -23.41
C GLN A 571 7.53 33.89 -24.85
N PRO A 572 8.07 34.93 -25.51
CA PRO A 572 8.57 34.81 -26.88
C PRO A 572 9.70 33.78 -27.04
N GLU A 573 10.49 33.51 -26.01
CA GLU A 573 11.53 32.51 -25.98
C GLU A 573 10.94 31.09 -26.13
N THR A 574 9.76 30.82 -25.61
CA THR A 574 9.08 29.56 -25.77
C THR A 574 8.80 29.24 -27.23
N PHE A 575 8.23 30.17 -27.97
CA PHE A 575 7.95 30.00 -29.41
C PHE A 575 9.23 29.84 -30.23
N ARG A 576 10.29 30.59 -29.87
CA ARG A 576 11.59 30.42 -30.54
C ARG A 576 12.19 29.05 -30.31
N ALA A 577 11.99 28.50 -29.12
CA ALA A 577 12.46 27.16 -28.81
C ALA A 577 11.63 26.10 -29.58
N TYR A 578 10.32 26.24 -29.69
CA TYR A 578 9.50 25.37 -30.52
C TYR A 578 9.96 25.35 -31.97
N GLU A 579 10.20 26.53 -32.57
CA GLU A 579 10.71 26.64 -33.93
C GLU A 579 12.07 25.96 -34.09
N ARG A 580 12.97 26.10 -33.10
CA ARG A 580 14.27 25.44 -33.10
C ARG A 580 14.12 23.91 -33.03
N MET A 581 13.37 23.40 -32.08
CA MET A 581 13.15 21.95 -31.89
C MET A 581 12.53 21.31 -33.13
N GLN A 582 11.52 21.94 -33.73
CA GLN A 582 10.93 21.46 -35.00
C GLN A 582 11.94 21.46 -36.17
N LYS A 583 12.85 22.42 -36.21
CA LYS A 583 13.91 22.46 -37.20
C LYS A 583 14.98 21.41 -36.98
N GLU A 584 15.30 21.12 -35.75
CA GLU A 584 16.25 20.08 -35.35
C GLU A 584 15.70 18.68 -35.58
N HIS A 585 14.40 18.49 -35.41
CA HIS A 585 13.68 17.21 -35.50
C HIS A 585 12.46 17.27 -36.42
N PRO A 586 12.63 17.60 -37.70
CA PRO A 586 11.53 17.91 -38.65
C PRO A 586 10.62 16.72 -38.92
N ASP A 587 11.13 15.49 -38.78
CA ASP A 587 10.39 14.27 -39.19
C ASP A 587 9.54 13.68 -38.03
N ASN A 588 9.88 14.00 -36.80
CA ASN A 588 9.27 13.34 -35.64
C ASN A 588 8.98 14.25 -34.42
N LEU A 589 9.00 15.60 -34.60
CA LEU A 589 8.54 16.53 -33.58
C LEU A 589 7.51 17.49 -34.20
N LYS A 590 6.33 17.56 -33.58
CA LYS A 590 5.25 18.47 -33.93
C LYS A 590 4.90 19.35 -32.75
N VAL A 591 4.57 20.60 -33.00
CA VAL A 591 3.94 21.51 -32.04
C VAL A 591 2.51 21.76 -32.46
N VAL A 592 1.56 21.50 -31.60
CA VAL A 592 0.12 21.73 -31.81
C VAL A 592 -0.40 22.65 -30.73
N THR A 593 -1.18 23.67 -31.13
CA THR A 593 -1.69 24.69 -30.23
C THR A 593 -3.11 24.38 -29.80
N TRP A 594 -3.34 24.22 -28.51
CA TRP A 594 -4.67 24.07 -27.93
C TRP A 594 -5.31 25.44 -27.69
N GLU A 595 -6.48 25.67 -28.30
CA GLU A 595 -7.18 26.95 -28.22
C GLU A 595 -8.07 27.11 -26.98
N GLY A 596 -8.10 26.10 -26.10
CA GLY A 596 -8.87 26.16 -24.87
C GLY A 596 -8.32 27.17 -23.85
N LYS A 597 -9.07 27.44 -22.81
CA LYS A 597 -8.68 28.41 -21.81
C LYS A 597 -8.26 27.74 -20.50
N GLY A 598 -7.18 28.21 -19.91
CA GLY A 598 -6.67 27.73 -18.63
C GLY A 598 -5.87 26.45 -18.76
N PHE A 599 -5.87 25.65 -17.73
CA PHE A 599 -5.16 24.36 -17.69
C PHE A 599 -6.15 23.22 -17.45
N ASN A 600 -6.17 22.26 -18.34
CA ASN A 600 -6.89 21.00 -18.17
C ASN A 600 -6.03 19.89 -18.81
N TYR A 601 -5.36 19.10 -17.96
CA TYR A 601 -4.46 18.04 -18.39
C TYR A 601 -5.16 17.01 -19.28
N SER A 602 -6.39 16.62 -18.91
CA SER A 602 -7.19 15.67 -19.68
C SER A 602 -7.52 16.20 -21.08
N ALA A 603 -8.03 17.42 -21.17
CA ALA A 603 -8.38 18.04 -22.46
C ALA A 603 -7.16 18.25 -23.33
N LEU A 604 -6.01 18.61 -22.77
CA LEU A 604 -4.76 18.77 -23.50
C LEU A 604 -4.31 17.44 -24.13
N ASN A 605 -4.28 16.37 -23.38
CA ASN A 605 -3.87 15.06 -23.90
C ASN A 605 -4.88 14.51 -24.91
N ASN A 606 -6.18 14.64 -24.68
CA ASN A 606 -7.22 14.27 -25.65
C ASN A 606 -7.10 15.06 -26.96
N PHE A 607 -6.74 16.35 -26.88
CA PHE A 607 -6.46 17.16 -28.06
C PHE A 607 -5.18 16.69 -28.77
N GLY A 608 -4.10 16.43 -28.04
CA GLY A 608 -2.83 15.98 -28.60
C GLY A 608 -2.92 14.63 -29.29
N GLU A 609 -3.72 13.70 -28.74
CA GLU A 609 -3.98 12.39 -29.33
C GLU A 609 -4.45 12.47 -30.77
N GLN A 610 -5.27 13.45 -31.14
CA GLN A 610 -5.78 13.64 -32.53
C GLN A 610 -4.66 13.85 -33.58
N TYR A 611 -3.47 14.23 -33.13
CA TYR A 611 -2.30 14.43 -33.98
C TYR A 611 -1.32 13.25 -33.93
N ALA A 612 -1.58 12.27 -33.04
CA ALA A 612 -0.76 11.09 -32.91
C ALA A 612 -0.91 10.14 -34.11
N THR A 613 0.21 9.56 -34.54
CA THR A 613 0.21 8.57 -35.63
C THR A 613 0.63 7.18 -35.15
N GLY A 614 1.07 7.07 -33.88
CA GLY A 614 1.55 5.84 -33.28
C GLY A 614 0.44 4.91 -32.84
N GLU A 615 0.79 3.63 -32.77
CA GLU A 615 -0.04 2.57 -32.15
C GLU A 615 -0.05 2.67 -30.62
N TYR A 616 0.99 3.27 -30.07
CA TYR A 616 1.13 3.51 -28.64
C TYR A 616 1.08 5.01 -28.36
N LEU A 617 0.38 5.39 -27.32
CA LEU A 617 0.38 6.73 -26.75
C LEU A 617 1.17 6.73 -25.45
N LEU A 618 2.10 7.66 -25.32
CA LEU A 618 2.80 7.91 -24.06
C LEU A 618 2.42 9.30 -23.57
N LEU A 619 1.70 9.37 -22.45
CA LEU A 619 1.46 10.63 -21.74
C LEU A 619 2.73 10.94 -20.94
N LEU A 620 3.31 12.12 -21.16
CA LEU A 620 4.56 12.52 -20.51
C LEU A 620 4.51 13.99 -20.06
N ASN A 621 4.89 14.23 -18.80
CA ASN A 621 5.04 15.59 -18.32
C ASN A 621 6.28 16.27 -18.92
N ASN A 622 6.19 17.59 -19.12
CA ASN A 622 7.28 18.39 -19.70
C ASN A 622 8.46 18.65 -18.75
N ASP A 623 8.37 18.23 -17.50
CA ASP A 623 9.39 18.37 -16.46
C ASP A 623 9.99 17.00 -16.05
N THR A 624 10.13 16.10 -17.03
CA THR A 624 10.79 14.81 -16.85
C THR A 624 12.16 14.76 -17.54
N GLU A 625 13.04 13.86 -17.07
CA GLU A 625 14.34 13.59 -17.71
C GLU A 625 14.56 12.07 -17.77
N VAL A 626 14.81 11.53 -18.95
CA VAL A 626 15.05 10.09 -19.14
C VAL A 626 16.36 9.68 -18.47
N ILE A 627 16.31 8.59 -17.68
CA ILE A 627 17.47 7.96 -17.06
C ILE A 627 17.88 6.72 -17.87
N THR A 628 16.96 5.77 -18.03
CA THR A 628 17.22 4.47 -18.67
C THR A 628 17.11 4.57 -20.19
N PRO A 629 18.14 4.25 -20.98
CA PRO A 629 18.09 4.41 -22.44
C PRO A 629 17.01 3.58 -23.15
N ASN A 630 16.77 2.36 -22.70
CA ASN A 630 15.76 1.44 -23.26
C ASN A 630 14.39 1.54 -22.56
N TRP A 631 14.06 2.70 -21.99
CA TRP A 631 12.82 2.89 -21.24
C TRP A 631 11.54 2.64 -22.04
N LEU A 632 11.53 3.00 -23.33
CA LEU A 632 10.39 2.72 -24.20
C LEU A 632 10.25 1.23 -24.51
N GLU A 633 11.34 0.53 -24.76
CA GLU A 633 11.35 -0.92 -24.93
C GLU A 633 10.81 -1.62 -23.69
N GLU A 634 11.25 -1.18 -22.49
CA GLU A 634 10.78 -1.70 -21.20
C GLU A 634 9.28 -1.48 -20.95
N MET A 635 8.68 -0.48 -21.59
CA MET A 635 7.24 -0.23 -21.49
C MET A 635 6.48 -0.93 -22.63
N VAL A 636 6.97 -0.87 -23.88
CA VAL A 636 6.30 -1.43 -25.07
C VAL A 636 6.20 -2.96 -24.98
N MET A 637 7.22 -3.64 -24.44
CA MET A 637 7.18 -5.11 -24.32
C MET A 637 6.04 -5.60 -23.42
N TYR A 638 5.54 -4.78 -22.49
CA TYR A 638 4.33 -5.06 -21.72
C TYR A 638 3.07 -4.56 -22.44
N ALA A 639 3.08 -3.33 -22.94
CA ALA A 639 1.92 -2.72 -23.57
C ALA A 639 1.41 -3.49 -24.80
N GLN A 640 2.29 -4.16 -25.58
CA GLN A 640 1.89 -5.00 -26.71
C GLN A 640 1.03 -6.21 -26.33
N GLN A 641 1.04 -6.64 -25.06
CA GLN A 641 0.25 -7.77 -24.58
C GLN A 641 -1.23 -7.39 -24.48
N LYS A 642 -2.11 -8.17 -25.11
CA LYS A 642 -3.56 -7.87 -25.16
C LYS A 642 -4.22 -7.62 -23.83
N ARG A 643 -3.77 -8.31 -22.76
CA ARG A 643 -4.31 -8.16 -21.40
C ARG A 643 -3.85 -6.87 -20.70
N VAL A 644 -2.76 -6.27 -21.17
CA VAL A 644 -2.16 -5.10 -20.51
C VAL A 644 -2.86 -3.83 -21.00
N GLY A 645 -3.25 -3.00 -20.04
CA GLY A 645 -3.79 -1.67 -20.27
C GLY A 645 -2.70 -0.61 -20.24
N CYS A 646 -2.57 0.07 -19.10
CA CYS A 646 -1.54 1.06 -18.86
C CYS A 646 -0.22 0.42 -18.43
N VAL A 647 0.90 1.05 -18.80
CA VAL A 647 2.24 0.72 -18.30
C VAL A 647 2.88 1.99 -17.74
N GLY A 648 3.24 1.96 -16.45
CA GLY A 648 3.89 3.05 -15.74
C GLY A 648 5.39 2.81 -15.55
N ALA A 649 6.16 3.90 -15.49
CA ALA A 649 7.58 3.92 -15.23
C ALA A 649 7.90 4.28 -13.77
N LYS A 650 9.08 3.91 -13.28
CA LYS A 650 9.60 4.37 -11.98
C LYS A 650 10.06 5.80 -12.09
N LEU A 651 9.44 6.71 -11.34
CA LEU A 651 9.82 8.10 -11.33
C LEU A 651 10.57 8.47 -10.05
N LEU A 652 11.63 9.24 -10.21
CA LEU A 652 12.49 9.70 -9.14
C LEU A 652 12.40 11.22 -8.99
N TYR A 653 12.48 11.70 -7.76
CA TYR A 653 12.78 13.09 -7.48
C TYR A 653 14.26 13.39 -7.79
N PRO A 654 14.64 14.67 -7.98
CA PRO A 654 16.02 15.06 -8.26
C PRO A 654 17.05 14.72 -7.16
N ASP A 655 16.59 14.34 -5.98
CA ASP A 655 17.39 13.91 -4.83
C ASP A 655 17.55 12.38 -4.73
N ASP A 656 17.22 11.67 -5.81
CA ASP A 656 17.23 10.21 -5.88
C ASP A 656 16.28 9.51 -4.87
N THR A 657 15.17 10.17 -4.52
CA THR A 657 14.08 9.50 -3.82
C THR A 657 12.95 9.12 -4.78
N ILE A 658 12.17 8.09 -4.42
CA ILE A 658 11.02 7.62 -5.21
C ILE A 658 9.93 8.69 -5.24
N GLN A 659 9.51 9.09 -6.42
CA GLN A 659 8.31 9.89 -6.63
C GLN A 659 7.10 8.99 -6.95
N HIS A 660 7.30 7.99 -7.80
CA HIS A 660 6.28 7.06 -8.22
C HIS A 660 6.82 5.64 -8.41
N ALA A 661 6.11 4.67 -7.86
CA ALA A 661 6.33 3.24 -8.04
C ALA A 661 4.99 2.47 -7.98
N GLY A 662 4.03 2.93 -8.78
CA GLY A 662 2.64 2.48 -8.77
C GLY A 662 1.74 3.30 -7.85
N ILE A 663 0.45 3.22 -8.08
CA ILE A 663 -0.59 3.90 -7.30
C ILE A 663 -1.33 2.88 -6.43
N GLY A 664 -1.36 3.13 -5.12
CA GLY A 664 -2.24 2.44 -4.18
C GLY A 664 -3.62 3.09 -4.16
N PHE A 665 -4.66 2.30 -4.41
CA PHE A 665 -6.04 2.75 -4.47
C PHE A 665 -6.67 2.78 -3.07
N GLY A 666 -7.29 3.90 -2.71
CA GLY A 666 -7.87 4.13 -1.38
C GLY A 666 -6.98 4.91 -0.41
N ILE A 667 -5.70 5.11 -0.71
CA ILE A 667 -4.79 5.93 0.10
C ILE A 667 -5.35 7.35 0.24
N GLY A 668 -5.41 7.85 1.47
CA GLY A 668 -5.99 9.17 1.76
C GLY A 668 -7.48 9.30 1.39
N GLY A 669 -8.19 8.16 1.25
CA GLY A 669 -9.60 8.11 0.84
C GLY A 669 -9.83 8.24 -0.68
N VAL A 670 -8.76 8.24 -1.48
CA VAL A 670 -8.80 8.32 -2.95
C VAL A 670 -7.72 7.44 -3.57
N ALA A 671 -6.49 7.91 -3.68
CA ALA A 671 -5.33 7.20 -4.19
C ALA A 671 -4.02 7.94 -3.85
N GLY A 672 -2.90 7.21 -3.75
CA GLY A 672 -1.58 7.78 -3.47
C GLY A 672 -0.45 6.99 -4.10
N HIS A 673 0.74 7.57 -4.17
CA HIS A 673 1.92 6.91 -4.73
C HIS A 673 2.54 5.96 -3.71
N LEU A 674 2.76 4.71 -4.11
CA LEU A 674 3.42 3.71 -3.27
C LEU A 674 4.92 4.01 -3.11
N HIS A 675 5.48 3.76 -1.91
CA HIS A 675 6.89 3.96 -1.56
C HIS A 675 7.42 5.39 -1.78
N LYS A 676 6.54 6.40 -1.77
CA LYS A 676 6.95 7.80 -1.97
C LYS A 676 8.02 8.21 -0.96
N TYR A 677 9.03 8.93 -1.44
CA TYR A 677 10.21 9.38 -0.68
C TYR A 677 11.16 8.28 -0.19
N PHE A 678 10.96 7.02 -0.58
CA PHE A 678 11.97 5.98 -0.32
C PHE A 678 13.22 6.26 -1.18
N PRO A 679 14.42 5.91 -0.74
CA PRO A 679 15.60 5.98 -1.57
C PRO A 679 15.43 5.15 -2.85
N ALA A 680 15.94 5.64 -3.99
CA ALA A 680 15.85 4.93 -5.28
C ALA A 680 16.44 3.50 -5.22
N ALA A 681 17.48 3.30 -4.39
CA ALA A 681 18.13 2.01 -4.16
C ALA A 681 17.42 1.13 -3.11
N SER A 682 16.26 1.54 -2.57
CA SER A 682 15.50 0.71 -1.64
C SER A 682 14.85 -0.46 -2.39
N ASP A 683 14.84 -1.63 -1.74
CA ASP A 683 14.10 -2.79 -2.26
C ASP A 683 12.57 -2.63 -2.11
N GLY A 684 12.13 -1.75 -1.19
CA GLY A 684 10.73 -1.65 -0.83
C GLY A 684 10.23 -2.88 -0.05
N TYR A 685 8.92 -2.94 0.18
CA TYR A 685 8.31 -4.09 0.83
C TYR A 685 8.44 -5.34 -0.06
N MET A 686 9.06 -6.41 0.45
CA MET A 686 9.25 -7.68 -0.29
C MET A 686 9.83 -7.48 -1.71
N GLY A 687 10.80 -6.57 -1.87
CA GLY A 687 11.45 -6.33 -3.15
C GLY A 687 10.63 -5.58 -4.20
N ARG A 688 9.46 -5.05 -3.87
CA ARG A 688 8.49 -4.45 -4.81
C ARG A 688 9.04 -3.30 -5.66
N LEU A 689 10.13 -2.67 -5.26
CA LEU A 689 10.78 -1.62 -6.05
C LEU A 689 11.75 -2.14 -7.13
N ASN A 690 11.96 -3.46 -7.20
CA ASN A 690 12.96 -4.07 -8.08
C ASN A 690 12.36 -4.96 -9.17
N TYR A 691 11.08 -5.33 -9.11
CA TYR A 691 10.45 -6.22 -10.08
C TYR A 691 9.15 -5.64 -10.64
N VAL A 692 8.72 -6.17 -11.79
CA VAL A 692 7.49 -5.74 -12.46
C VAL A 692 6.27 -6.25 -11.71
N GLN A 693 5.26 -5.40 -11.56
CA GLN A 693 4.06 -5.69 -10.79
C GLN A 693 2.80 -5.28 -11.53
N ASP A 694 1.73 -6.03 -11.29
CA ASP A 694 0.39 -5.52 -11.53
C ASP A 694 0.06 -4.46 -10.47
N VAL A 695 -0.49 -3.33 -10.87
CA VAL A 695 -0.86 -2.21 -10.00
C VAL A 695 -2.28 -1.75 -10.27
N TYR A 696 -2.87 -1.04 -9.31
CA TYR A 696 -4.20 -0.47 -9.54
C TYR A 696 -4.16 0.64 -10.59
N GLY A 697 -3.12 1.45 -10.59
CA GLY A 697 -2.89 2.48 -11.57
C GLY A 697 -1.47 3.03 -11.54
N ASP A 698 -1.17 3.87 -12.51
CA ASP A 698 0.08 4.57 -12.67
C ASP A 698 -0.17 6.06 -12.95
N THR A 699 0.84 6.90 -12.74
CA THR A 699 0.71 8.32 -12.99
C THR A 699 0.92 8.68 -14.46
N ALA A 700 0.09 9.57 -14.98
CA ALA A 700 0.26 10.10 -16.32
C ALA A 700 1.46 11.06 -16.49
N ALA A 701 2.27 11.22 -15.45
CA ALA A 701 3.58 11.85 -15.60
C ALA A 701 4.50 11.04 -16.55
N CYS A 702 4.32 9.70 -16.63
CA CYS A 702 4.90 8.81 -17.63
C CYS A 702 4.03 7.55 -17.74
N LEU A 703 3.08 7.52 -18.67
CA LEU A 703 2.11 6.44 -18.82
C LEU A 703 2.00 6.03 -20.30
N LEU A 704 2.34 4.78 -20.59
CA LEU A 704 2.20 4.20 -21.92
C LEU A 704 0.91 3.37 -22.02
N ILE A 705 0.20 3.48 -23.14
CA ILE A 705 -0.99 2.68 -23.44
C ILE A 705 -1.11 2.45 -24.95
N ARG A 706 -1.73 1.34 -25.36
CA ARG A 706 -2.16 1.18 -26.76
C ARG A 706 -3.22 2.23 -27.12
N ARG A 707 -3.08 2.83 -28.29
CA ARG A 707 -4.04 3.84 -28.76
C ARG A 707 -5.46 3.29 -28.82
N GLU A 708 -5.65 2.06 -29.27
CA GLU A 708 -6.95 1.41 -29.34
C GLU A 708 -7.69 1.37 -27.97
N ILE A 709 -6.95 1.16 -26.86
CA ILE A 709 -7.53 1.18 -25.52
C ILE A 709 -7.85 2.61 -25.08
N TYR A 710 -6.97 3.57 -25.40
CA TYR A 710 -7.23 4.98 -25.12
C TYR A 710 -8.52 5.45 -25.79
N ASP A 711 -8.72 5.08 -27.06
CA ASP A 711 -9.91 5.39 -27.85
C ASP A 711 -11.15 4.64 -27.31
N GLU A 712 -11.04 3.36 -26.94
CA GLU A 712 -12.08 2.58 -26.29
C GLU A 712 -12.59 3.26 -25.01
N MET A 713 -11.67 3.81 -24.22
CA MET A 713 -11.99 4.56 -23.00
C MET A 713 -12.51 5.97 -23.28
N ASN A 714 -12.58 6.43 -24.54
CA ASN A 714 -12.87 7.81 -24.95
C ASN A 714 -11.91 8.83 -24.31
N GLY A 715 -10.65 8.49 -24.19
CA GLY A 715 -9.60 9.31 -23.60
C GLY A 715 -9.74 9.55 -22.11
N LEU A 716 -9.05 10.58 -21.63
CA LEU A 716 -9.13 11.04 -20.25
C LEU A 716 -10.45 11.79 -20.00
N ASP A 717 -11.03 11.65 -18.81
CA ASP A 717 -12.23 12.40 -18.41
C ASP A 717 -11.88 13.87 -18.11
N GLU A 718 -12.30 14.78 -18.97
CA GLU A 718 -11.99 16.21 -18.90
C GLU A 718 -12.58 16.92 -17.68
N SER A 719 -13.47 16.27 -16.96
CA SER A 719 -13.97 16.78 -15.69
C SER A 719 -12.92 16.70 -14.57
N TYR A 720 -11.87 15.91 -14.74
CA TYR A 720 -10.66 15.89 -13.92
C TYR A 720 -9.56 16.71 -14.61
N ALA A 721 -9.54 17.99 -14.29
CA ALA A 721 -8.63 18.92 -14.98
C ALA A 721 -7.16 18.76 -14.54
N VAL A 722 -6.91 18.31 -13.29
CA VAL A 722 -5.56 18.28 -12.70
C VAL A 722 -5.32 17.03 -11.88
N ALA A 723 -6.14 16.72 -10.87
CA ALA A 723 -5.93 15.57 -10.00
C ALA A 723 -6.83 14.40 -10.40
N PHE A 724 -6.32 13.19 -10.19
CA PHE A 724 -7.05 11.92 -10.38
C PHE A 724 -7.50 11.62 -11.82
N ASN A 725 -7.06 12.38 -12.81
CA ASN A 725 -7.32 12.09 -14.21
C ASN A 725 -6.70 10.76 -14.66
N ASP A 726 -5.45 10.52 -14.27
CA ASP A 726 -4.70 9.29 -14.47
C ASP A 726 -5.29 8.12 -13.67
N VAL A 727 -5.62 8.35 -12.39
CA VAL A 727 -6.22 7.31 -11.54
C VAL A 727 -7.58 6.89 -12.09
N ASP A 728 -8.46 7.85 -12.42
CA ASP A 728 -9.76 7.55 -13.04
C ASP A 728 -9.60 6.76 -14.35
N PHE A 729 -8.64 7.16 -15.16
CA PHE A 729 -8.35 6.47 -16.42
C PHE A 729 -7.89 5.03 -16.19
N CYS A 730 -6.92 4.82 -15.29
CA CYS A 730 -6.43 3.50 -14.92
C CYS A 730 -7.54 2.61 -14.34
N VAL A 731 -8.44 3.17 -13.50
CA VAL A 731 -9.61 2.43 -12.97
C VAL A 731 -10.54 2.01 -14.10
N ARG A 732 -10.87 2.91 -15.05
CA ARG A 732 -11.72 2.56 -16.21
C ARG A 732 -11.11 1.46 -17.07
N VAL A 733 -9.80 1.51 -17.29
CA VAL A 733 -9.05 0.48 -18.03
C VAL A 733 -9.15 -0.87 -17.32
N ARG A 734 -9.00 -0.90 -15.98
CA ARG A 734 -9.18 -2.14 -15.20
C ARG A 734 -10.61 -2.68 -15.25
N GLU A 735 -11.60 -1.82 -15.07
CA GLU A 735 -13.02 -2.19 -15.16
C GLU A 735 -13.42 -2.73 -16.55
N ALA A 736 -12.71 -2.33 -17.59
CA ALA A 736 -12.84 -2.90 -18.94
C ALA A 736 -12.14 -4.28 -19.08
N GLY A 737 -11.46 -4.76 -18.04
CA GLY A 737 -10.85 -6.11 -17.98
C GLY A 737 -9.36 -6.13 -18.33
N TYR A 738 -8.71 -5.00 -18.46
CA TYR A 738 -7.27 -4.91 -18.65
C TYR A 738 -6.51 -4.88 -17.31
N THR A 739 -5.20 -5.15 -17.36
CA THR A 739 -4.29 -5.07 -16.21
C THR A 739 -3.33 -3.89 -16.41
N ASN A 740 -3.18 -3.04 -15.39
CA ASN A 740 -2.15 -2.01 -15.39
C ASN A 740 -0.86 -2.55 -14.78
N VAL A 741 0.28 -2.16 -15.34
CA VAL A 741 1.59 -2.72 -15.02
C VAL A 741 2.58 -1.61 -14.68
N PHE A 742 3.25 -1.73 -13.56
CA PHE A 742 4.39 -0.89 -13.19
C PHE A 742 5.69 -1.63 -13.53
N THR A 743 6.61 -0.99 -14.24
CA THR A 743 7.96 -1.48 -14.49
C THR A 743 9.03 -0.61 -13.83
N PRO A 744 9.87 -1.17 -12.93
CA PRO A 744 10.97 -0.42 -12.31
C PRO A 744 12.17 -0.24 -13.26
N PHE A 745 12.16 -0.86 -14.44
CA PHE A 745 13.26 -0.85 -15.40
C PHE A 745 13.21 0.33 -16.36
N ALA A 746 12.05 0.96 -16.55
CA ALA A 746 11.91 2.27 -17.17
C ALA A 746 12.01 3.35 -16.09
N GLN A 747 13.07 4.17 -16.12
CA GLN A 747 13.33 5.16 -15.07
C GLN A 747 13.52 6.56 -15.65
N LEU A 748 12.85 7.53 -15.01
CA LEU A 748 12.98 8.95 -15.33
C LEU A 748 13.06 9.77 -14.04
N TYR A 749 13.74 10.90 -14.07
CA TYR A 749 13.51 11.97 -13.09
C TYR A 749 12.22 12.70 -13.41
N HIS A 750 11.50 13.14 -12.39
CA HIS A 750 10.33 14.00 -12.51
C HIS A 750 10.47 15.18 -11.53
N TYR A 751 10.67 16.36 -12.09
CA TYR A 751 10.99 17.59 -11.36
C TYR A 751 9.77 18.28 -10.74
N GLU A 752 8.73 17.57 -10.46
CA GLU A 752 7.39 17.93 -9.99
C GLU A 752 7.21 19.35 -9.42
N SER A 753 6.10 19.99 -9.73
CA SER A 753 5.64 21.27 -9.17
C SER A 753 6.39 22.53 -9.62
N LYS A 754 7.35 22.47 -10.53
CA LYS A 754 8.03 23.68 -11.02
C LYS A 754 7.12 24.57 -11.87
N SER A 755 6.29 23.96 -12.72
CA SER A 755 5.42 24.69 -13.63
C SER A 755 4.08 25.09 -13.00
N ARG A 756 3.54 24.27 -12.10
CA ARG A 756 2.19 24.41 -11.52
C ARG A 756 2.17 25.05 -10.12
N GLY A 757 3.23 24.91 -9.35
CA GLY A 757 3.30 25.26 -7.92
C GLY A 757 2.42 24.35 -7.06
N THR A 758 2.45 24.59 -5.75
CA THR A 758 1.68 23.83 -4.75
C THR A 758 0.19 24.20 -4.75
N GLU A 759 -0.66 23.29 -4.21
CA GLU A 759 -2.12 23.51 -4.01
C GLU A 759 -2.40 24.46 -2.83
N ASP A 760 -1.78 25.65 -2.85
CA ASP A 760 -1.66 26.59 -1.73
C ASP A 760 -2.71 27.71 -1.71
N ASN A 761 -3.48 27.88 -2.77
CA ASN A 761 -4.51 28.92 -2.80
C ASN A 761 -5.95 28.33 -2.70
N PRO A 762 -6.94 29.13 -2.22
CA PRO A 762 -8.31 28.64 -2.01
C PRO A 762 -9.01 28.11 -3.27
N GLU A 763 -8.71 28.65 -4.45
CA GLU A 763 -9.31 28.22 -5.70
C GLU A 763 -8.80 26.85 -6.12
N LYS A 764 -7.48 26.63 -6.04
CA LYS A 764 -6.86 25.32 -6.31
C LYS A 764 -7.36 24.28 -5.30
N GLN A 765 -7.43 24.61 -4.00
CA GLN A 765 -7.97 23.72 -2.97
C GLN A 765 -9.45 23.36 -3.23
N LYS A 766 -10.27 24.32 -3.63
CA LYS A 766 -11.68 24.08 -3.98
C LYS A 766 -11.81 23.16 -5.19
N ARG A 767 -11.00 23.37 -6.24
CA ARG A 767 -10.95 22.48 -7.40
C ARG A 767 -10.56 21.09 -6.98
N PHE A 768 -9.43 20.93 -6.26
CA PHE A 768 -8.94 19.64 -5.78
C PHE A 768 -10.01 18.91 -4.95
N GLN A 769 -10.67 19.59 -4.01
CA GLN A 769 -11.77 18.98 -3.26
C GLN A 769 -12.95 18.56 -4.17
N GLY A 770 -13.25 19.34 -5.20
CA GLY A 770 -14.27 19.00 -6.17
C GLY A 770 -13.92 17.74 -6.97
N GLU A 771 -12.65 17.56 -7.34
CA GLU A 771 -12.14 16.38 -8.03
C GLU A 771 -12.15 15.15 -7.09
N VAL A 772 -11.76 15.31 -5.81
CA VAL A 772 -11.86 14.25 -4.78
C VAL A 772 -13.31 13.76 -4.63
N LEU A 773 -14.26 14.69 -4.42
CA LEU A 773 -15.67 14.32 -4.24
C LEU A 773 -16.25 13.62 -5.47
N ARG A 774 -15.88 14.06 -6.66
CA ARG A 774 -16.29 13.42 -7.92
C ARG A 774 -15.73 12.01 -8.03
N PHE A 775 -14.45 11.82 -7.69
CA PHE A 775 -13.81 10.51 -7.70
C PHE A 775 -14.48 9.55 -6.71
N GLN A 776 -14.69 10.00 -5.48
CA GLN A 776 -15.38 9.22 -4.45
C GLN A 776 -16.85 8.90 -4.82
N ALA A 777 -17.54 9.84 -5.44
CA ALA A 777 -18.91 9.60 -5.91
C ALA A 777 -18.98 8.57 -7.05
N ARG A 778 -17.97 8.52 -7.92
CA ARG A 778 -17.90 7.59 -9.03
C ARG A 778 -17.42 6.20 -8.60
N TRP A 779 -16.40 6.14 -7.76
CA TRP A 779 -15.66 4.92 -7.43
C TRP A 779 -15.83 4.46 -5.97
N GLY A 780 -16.84 4.98 -5.26
CA GLY A 780 -17.04 4.71 -3.83
C GLY A 780 -17.15 3.22 -3.48
N ASP A 781 -17.84 2.43 -4.29
CA ASP A 781 -17.98 0.98 -4.07
C ASP A 781 -16.62 0.25 -4.23
N LEU A 782 -15.82 0.64 -5.22
CA LEU A 782 -14.48 0.09 -5.42
C LEU A 782 -13.53 0.52 -4.29
N LEU A 783 -13.60 1.79 -3.85
CA LEU A 783 -12.84 2.26 -2.69
C LEU A 783 -13.17 1.48 -1.42
N ALA A 784 -14.44 1.14 -1.22
CA ALA A 784 -14.88 0.33 -0.10
C ALA A 784 -14.44 -1.14 -0.21
N ALA A 785 -14.33 -1.68 -1.43
CA ALA A 785 -13.83 -3.03 -1.67
C ALA A 785 -12.30 -3.16 -1.41
N GLY A 786 -11.56 -2.04 -1.53
CA GLY A 786 -10.12 -1.99 -1.33
C GLY A 786 -9.31 -2.27 -2.58
N ASP A 787 -7.99 -2.21 -2.44
CA ASP A 787 -7.02 -2.41 -3.51
C ASP A 787 -6.52 -3.86 -3.56
N PRO A 788 -6.88 -4.66 -4.58
CA PRO A 788 -6.42 -6.03 -4.70
C PRO A 788 -4.90 -6.16 -4.97
N CYS A 789 -4.25 -5.07 -5.44
CA CYS A 789 -2.79 -5.06 -5.66
C CYS A 789 -2.00 -4.84 -4.37
N THR A 790 -2.69 -4.51 -3.27
CA THR A 790 -2.12 -4.37 -1.94
C THR A 790 -2.86 -5.26 -0.94
N ASN A 791 -2.14 -5.70 0.11
CA ASN A 791 -2.78 -6.54 1.13
C ASN A 791 -3.63 -5.67 2.09
N PRO A 792 -4.85 -6.10 2.48
CA PRO A 792 -5.70 -5.36 3.40
C PRO A 792 -5.12 -5.20 4.81
N ASN A 793 -4.06 -5.91 5.17
CA ASN A 793 -3.34 -5.75 6.44
C ASN A 793 -2.43 -4.52 6.48
N PHE A 794 -2.20 -3.84 5.37
CA PHE A 794 -1.50 -2.56 5.35
C PHE A 794 -2.43 -1.41 5.70
N ASP A 795 -1.87 -0.39 6.35
CA ASP A 795 -2.61 0.83 6.64
C ASP A 795 -2.79 1.66 5.35
N ILE A 796 -4.02 1.66 4.86
CA ILE A 796 -4.40 2.39 3.64
C ILE A 796 -4.24 3.91 3.73
N GLN A 797 -3.97 4.46 4.92
CA GLN A 797 -3.65 5.88 5.07
C GLN A 797 -2.17 6.18 4.84
N ARG A 798 -1.35 5.13 4.58
CA ARG A 798 0.11 5.23 4.47
C ARG A 798 0.59 4.66 3.14
N GLU A 799 1.60 5.29 2.59
CA GLU A 799 2.23 4.93 1.30
C GLU A 799 3.43 3.96 1.46
N ASP A 800 3.74 3.59 2.72
CA ASP A 800 4.98 2.93 3.12
C ASP A 800 4.83 1.46 3.56
N PHE A 801 3.68 0.83 3.27
CA PHE A 801 3.37 -0.55 3.66
C PHE A 801 3.42 -0.80 5.18
N THR A 802 3.18 0.23 5.98
CA THR A 802 2.98 0.05 7.43
C THR A 802 1.76 -0.83 7.69
N LEU A 803 1.92 -1.80 8.59
CA LEU A 803 0.84 -2.70 8.95
C LEU A 803 -0.19 -2.02 9.85
N LYS A 804 -1.46 -2.31 9.62
CA LYS A 804 -2.52 -2.07 10.61
C LYS A 804 -2.71 -3.31 11.48
N ILE A 805 -3.03 -3.09 12.75
CA ILE A 805 -3.34 -4.18 13.68
C ILE A 805 -4.80 -4.55 13.47
N LEU A 806 -5.05 -5.73 12.91
CA LEU A 806 -6.40 -6.29 12.82
C LEU A 806 -6.42 -7.61 13.60
N PRO A 807 -7.37 -7.79 14.53
CA PRO A 807 -7.63 -9.12 15.07
C PRO A 807 -8.19 -10.03 13.97
N LEU A 808 -7.89 -11.33 14.04
CA LEU A 808 -8.61 -12.33 13.28
C LEU A 808 -10.09 -12.30 13.71
N GLU A 809 -11.00 -12.14 12.78
CA GLU A 809 -12.45 -12.12 13.02
C GLU A 809 -13.05 -13.51 13.24
#